data_789679e4fd6881b80c0be21e7b91bd1b
#
_entry.id   789679e4fd6881b80c0be21e7b91bd1b
#
_cell.length_a   1.000
_cell.length_b   1.000
_cell.length_c   1.000
_cell.angle_alpha   90.00
_cell.angle_beta   90.00
_cell.angle_gamma   90.00
#
_symmetry.space_group_name_H-M   'P 1'
#
loop_
_entity.id
_entity.type
_entity.pdbx_description
1 polymer ?
#
loop_
_entity_poly.entity_id
_entity_poly.type
_entity_poly.pdbx_seq_one_letter_code
_entity_poly.pdbx_strand_id
1 'polypeptide(L)'
;MIRLFPALLLITATVTLAQNTPLERNGQIITVEPYAPNVVRITLSKIAKEAEAEPGYGFVAKPDETGWKHAVAESGADIYTSDRMTVTVAPAYKHDPNQKLPDTAKFFSGSTAGANISVTLPDGSPLAEMDGWQMAALNQKDDTLKNARGIKPEDLPLYTVGASFRAADDEHYYGLGQNQEGYLDHRQRAITCAANYLAPGSPSYCVPFVVTNKGYGIVWDNPSSTTIYPAFDGQTKWTSTLGRRVSFFVIAGKTTDEIYSGYRLLTGATPMLPKAAYGFIQCKQRYRSQAEVLAVANGYRERHLPLDIIVVDWFYYTKMGEYDFDPEAWPDPAAMNKELHDKNIETMISVWPRFAPGSRYYDFLLNKGWFEHYASGVPVTPDNPAEGKPVDGLPYDKAGSDIDTTNPEAAKWWWQLIHDNIASKGFDYFWADETEPDLPPDGAYLSIGPGTRYFNVYPLFHTAAIYDGVRQDGVRPGMKNRSLALSRDAFTGAQRNGTIFWSSDISPTWDSLQRQIPTGLNTAASGIAYTGNDIGGWQDLPYRHTPAHPPLIDPAGARDNVRYDDDYPELYVRWFEYGTFLPTMRTHGTRKYNEVWSYGTQAEPILEKYLKLRYTLMPYIYSLGWFTHQTGAPFMRALFMDFPADEKVSDIRDEYMFGPALLVAPVIHQGATTREVYLPAGTDWYNYWTNEKLHGGQTITVQAPIDTIPLFVKAGSILPLGAPVESTHDHQPLQKIKVYPGVNAEFTLYNDDGTTYAYEKGDYKTTTLRWDDRNSRLTHEGAKAWDGSEKELLEVVGR
;
A
#
# COMPACT_ATOMS: atom_id res chain seq x y z
N MET A 1 -43.26 46.66 20.07
CA MET A 1 -42.59 45.39 20.31
C MET A 1 -43.35 44.29 19.60
N ILE A 2 -43.02 43.97 18.38
CA ILE A 2 -43.63 42.87 17.62
C ILE A 2 -42.57 41.81 17.54
N ARG A 3 -42.79 40.66 18.18
CA ARG A 3 -41.92 39.48 18.10
C ARG A 3 -42.26 38.73 16.81
N LEU A 4 -41.29 38.69 15.89
CA LEU A 4 -41.33 37.76 14.76
C LEU A 4 -40.92 36.34 15.26
N PHE A 5 -41.83 35.39 15.12
CA PHE A 5 -41.52 33.99 15.20
C PHE A 5 -40.95 33.51 13.84
N PRO A 6 -39.90 32.73 13.83
CA PRO A 6 -39.47 32.10 12.58
C PRO A 6 -40.50 30.99 12.20
N ALA A 7 -41.03 31.09 11.01
CA ALA A 7 -41.86 30.07 10.43
C ALA A 7 -41.05 28.80 10.20
N LEU A 8 -41.40 27.72 10.88
CA LEU A 8 -40.89 26.35 10.63
C LEU A 8 -41.50 25.93 9.29
N LEU A 9 -40.67 25.86 8.24
CA LEU A 9 -41.07 25.27 6.97
C LEU A 9 -41.30 23.76 7.20
N LEU A 10 -42.54 23.33 7.22
CA LEU A 10 -42.85 21.89 7.14
C LEU A 10 -42.52 21.40 5.73
N ILE A 11 -41.47 20.65 5.61
CA ILE A 11 -41.14 19.89 4.39
C ILE A 11 -42.06 18.67 4.37
N THR A 12 -43.10 18.72 3.55
CA THR A 12 -43.92 17.54 3.25
C THR A 12 -43.22 16.75 2.13
N ALA A 13 -42.19 16.02 2.47
CA ALA A 13 -41.59 15.06 1.56
C ALA A 13 -42.26 13.68 1.74
N THR A 14 -42.64 13.05 0.65
CA THR A 14 -43.00 11.64 0.63
C THR A 14 -41.71 10.84 0.82
N VAL A 15 -41.46 10.34 2.01
CA VAL A 15 -40.30 9.48 2.31
C VAL A 15 -40.61 8.10 1.76
N THR A 16 -39.93 7.74 0.68
CA THR A 16 -39.82 6.35 0.22
C THR A 16 -38.50 5.75 0.69
N LEU A 17 -38.47 4.44 0.94
CA LEU A 17 -37.19 3.73 1.08
C LEU A 17 -36.36 4.02 -0.18
N ALA A 18 -35.06 4.26 0.00
CA ALA A 18 -34.18 4.55 -1.12
C ALA A 18 -34.23 3.35 -2.10
N GLN A 19 -34.86 3.53 -3.25
CA GLN A 19 -34.69 2.59 -4.35
C GLN A 19 -33.60 3.17 -5.25
N ASN A 20 -32.61 2.36 -5.63
CA ASN A 20 -31.55 2.70 -6.58
C ASN A 20 -32.14 2.96 -7.99
N THR A 21 -33.04 3.92 -8.09
CA THR A 21 -33.61 4.31 -9.36
C THR A 21 -32.69 5.32 -10.02
N PRO A 22 -32.18 5.04 -11.22
CA PRO A 22 -31.35 5.99 -11.95
C PRO A 22 -32.08 7.30 -12.16
N LEU A 23 -31.39 8.40 -11.88
CA LEU A 23 -31.90 9.75 -12.12
C LEU A 23 -31.49 10.20 -13.53
N GLU A 24 -32.45 10.68 -14.33
CA GLU A 24 -32.14 11.31 -15.61
C GLU A 24 -32.01 12.83 -15.42
N ARG A 25 -30.87 13.39 -15.85
CA ARG A 25 -30.58 14.83 -15.82
C ARG A 25 -29.94 15.27 -17.13
N ASN A 26 -30.68 15.99 -17.97
CA ASN A 26 -30.17 16.54 -19.24
C ASN A 26 -29.47 15.49 -20.14
N GLY A 27 -30.08 14.31 -20.29
CA GLY A 27 -29.51 13.20 -21.08
C GLY A 27 -28.35 12.48 -20.40
N GLN A 28 -28.21 12.67 -19.10
CA GLN A 28 -27.24 11.97 -18.27
C GLN A 28 -27.97 11.10 -17.26
N ILE A 29 -27.41 9.96 -17.00
CA ILE A 29 -27.94 9.00 -16.03
C ILE A 29 -27.01 9.00 -14.82
N ILE A 30 -27.59 9.24 -13.66
CA ILE A 30 -26.90 9.34 -12.38
C ILE A 30 -27.44 8.26 -11.46
N THR A 31 -26.57 7.51 -10.82
CA THR A 31 -26.93 6.61 -9.72
C THR A 31 -26.24 7.04 -8.44
N VAL A 32 -26.97 6.94 -7.33
CA VAL A 32 -26.47 7.19 -5.97
C VAL A 32 -26.70 5.91 -5.18
N GLU A 33 -25.63 5.22 -4.84
CA GLU A 33 -25.66 3.89 -4.25
C GLU A 33 -25.01 3.90 -2.88
N PRO A 34 -25.78 3.86 -1.77
CA PRO A 34 -25.25 3.68 -0.43
C PRO A 34 -24.58 2.32 -0.23
N TYR A 35 -23.50 2.30 0.56
CA TYR A 35 -22.80 1.07 0.98
C TYR A 35 -22.69 0.97 2.50
N ALA A 36 -22.76 2.09 3.20
CA ALA A 36 -22.85 2.23 4.65
C ALA A 36 -23.37 3.63 4.96
N PRO A 37 -23.78 3.96 6.20
CA PRO A 37 -24.22 5.30 6.54
C PRO A 37 -23.24 6.42 6.19
N ASN A 38 -21.93 6.11 6.13
CA ASN A 38 -20.85 7.05 5.81
C ASN A 38 -20.13 6.74 4.48
N VAL A 39 -20.69 5.88 3.63
CA VAL A 39 -20.09 5.46 2.37
C VAL A 39 -21.14 5.45 1.25
N VAL A 40 -20.88 6.21 0.20
CA VAL A 40 -21.78 6.29 -0.97
C VAL A 40 -20.98 6.22 -2.28
N ARG A 41 -21.50 5.50 -3.25
CA ARG A 41 -21.02 5.52 -4.64
C ARG A 41 -21.88 6.46 -5.47
N ILE A 42 -21.25 7.25 -6.32
CA ILE A 42 -21.89 8.13 -7.29
C ILE A 42 -21.38 7.75 -8.67
N THR A 43 -22.30 7.44 -9.59
CA THR A 43 -21.94 7.10 -10.97
C THR A 43 -22.73 7.97 -11.96
N LEU A 44 -22.03 8.49 -12.97
CA LEU A 44 -22.59 9.29 -14.06
C LEU A 44 -22.17 8.68 -15.39
N SER A 45 -23.14 8.51 -16.31
CA SER A 45 -22.87 8.06 -17.66
C SER A 45 -23.93 8.61 -18.64
N LYS A 46 -23.57 8.66 -19.92
CA LYS A 46 -24.50 8.84 -21.05
C LYS A 46 -25.11 7.51 -21.51
N ILE A 47 -24.65 6.41 -20.92
CA ILE A 47 -25.04 5.04 -21.27
C ILE A 47 -25.70 4.40 -20.04
N ALA A 48 -27.00 4.12 -20.11
CA ALA A 48 -27.76 3.60 -18.96
C ALA A 48 -27.11 2.36 -18.32
N LYS A 49 -26.77 1.37 -19.12
CA LYS A 49 -26.12 0.13 -18.66
C LYS A 49 -24.82 0.38 -17.89
N GLU A 50 -24.07 1.40 -18.27
CA GLU A 50 -22.79 1.73 -17.60
C GLU A 50 -23.00 2.51 -16.30
N ALA A 51 -24.08 3.31 -16.20
CA ALA A 51 -24.44 4.00 -14.96
C ALA A 51 -24.89 3.02 -13.87
N GLU A 52 -25.52 1.92 -14.25
CA GLU A 52 -26.05 0.87 -13.36
C GLU A 52 -25.06 -0.29 -13.15
N ALA A 53 -23.92 -0.28 -13.84
CA ALA A 53 -22.97 -1.38 -13.77
C ALA A 53 -22.26 -1.45 -12.41
N GLU A 54 -21.98 -2.66 -11.95
CA GLU A 54 -21.21 -2.95 -10.74
C GLU A 54 -19.87 -2.16 -10.74
N PRO A 55 -19.31 -1.86 -9.56
CA PRO A 55 -17.98 -1.27 -9.47
C PRO A 55 -16.90 -2.18 -10.08
N GLY A 56 -15.72 -1.59 -10.32
CA GLY A 56 -14.58 -2.29 -10.89
C GLY A 56 -13.98 -3.36 -9.99
N TYR A 57 -12.95 -4.03 -10.48
CA TYR A 57 -12.32 -5.22 -9.86
C TYR A 57 -11.75 -4.99 -8.46
N GLY A 58 -11.45 -3.73 -8.10
CA GLY A 58 -10.94 -3.39 -6.76
C GLY A 58 -11.95 -3.57 -5.62
N PHE A 59 -13.25 -3.65 -5.94
CA PHE A 59 -14.33 -3.59 -4.98
C PHE A 59 -15.00 -4.95 -4.77
N VAL A 60 -15.39 -5.23 -3.52
CA VAL A 60 -16.03 -6.49 -3.11
C VAL A 60 -17.36 -6.26 -2.39
N ALA A 61 -17.61 -5.06 -1.89
CA ALA A 61 -18.85 -4.72 -1.21
C ALA A 61 -20.03 -4.65 -2.18
N LYS A 62 -21.20 -4.84 -1.63
CA LYS A 62 -22.48 -4.63 -2.33
C LYS A 62 -23.21 -3.43 -1.71
N PRO A 63 -24.06 -2.73 -2.47
CA PRO A 63 -24.87 -1.66 -1.93
C PRO A 63 -25.70 -2.11 -0.72
N ASP A 64 -25.73 -1.23 0.29
CA ASP A 64 -26.56 -1.39 1.49
C ASP A 64 -27.23 -0.04 1.83
N GLU A 65 -28.54 0.02 1.65
CA GLU A 65 -29.36 1.22 1.88
C GLU A 65 -29.80 1.39 3.34
N THR A 66 -29.35 0.49 4.22
CA THR A 66 -29.72 0.53 5.65
C THR A 66 -29.34 1.87 6.26
N GLY A 67 -30.32 2.56 6.87
CA GLY A 67 -30.12 3.87 7.48
C GLY A 67 -30.23 5.05 6.52
N TRP A 68 -30.42 4.82 5.23
CA TRP A 68 -30.60 5.88 4.24
C TRP A 68 -32.07 6.16 3.92
N LYS A 69 -32.34 7.41 3.58
CA LYS A 69 -33.65 7.91 3.13
C LYS A 69 -33.45 8.71 1.85
N HIS A 70 -34.41 8.62 0.95
CA HIS A 70 -34.47 9.42 -0.26
C HIS A 70 -35.71 10.32 -0.24
N ALA A 71 -35.55 11.55 -0.66
CA ALA A 71 -36.64 12.52 -0.81
C ALA A 71 -36.35 13.45 -2.00
N VAL A 72 -37.41 13.95 -2.61
CA VAL A 72 -37.32 14.97 -3.66
C VAL A 72 -37.78 16.30 -3.06
N ALA A 73 -36.92 17.31 -3.12
CA ALA A 73 -37.22 18.67 -2.66
C ALA A 73 -38.18 19.40 -3.61
N GLU A 74 -38.80 20.46 -3.14
CA GLU A 74 -39.67 21.34 -3.96
C GLU A 74 -38.89 21.94 -5.16
N SER A 75 -37.58 22.13 -5.05
CA SER A 75 -36.70 22.56 -6.12
C SER A 75 -36.54 21.51 -7.25
N GLY A 76 -36.96 20.26 -7.01
CA GLY A 76 -36.71 19.12 -7.90
C GLY A 76 -35.33 18.45 -7.66
N ALA A 77 -34.61 18.82 -6.62
CA ALA A 77 -33.38 18.15 -6.23
C ALA A 77 -33.68 16.81 -5.51
N ASP A 78 -32.93 15.77 -5.84
CA ASP A 78 -32.95 14.51 -5.12
C ASP A 78 -31.99 14.57 -3.92
N ILE A 79 -32.49 14.20 -2.75
CA ILE A 79 -31.74 14.26 -1.48
C ILE A 79 -31.73 12.87 -0.84
N TYR A 80 -30.53 12.32 -0.69
CA TYR A 80 -30.28 11.06 0.02
C TYR A 80 -29.61 11.41 1.36
N THR A 81 -30.16 10.91 2.48
CA THR A 81 -29.66 11.23 3.82
C THR A 81 -29.47 10.00 4.67
N SER A 82 -28.36 9.97 5.42
CA SER A 82 -28.11 9.08 6.54
C SER A 82 -27.89 9.90 7.82
N ASP A 83 -27.53 9.27 8.91
CA ASP A 83 -27.06 9.93 10.14
C ASP A 83 -25.61 10.46 10.02
N ARG A 84 -24.91 10.14 8.92
CA ARG A 84 -23.48 10.46 8.70
C ARG A 84 -23.25 11.42 7.55
N MET A 85 -24.12 11.46 6.54
CA MET A 85 -23.96 12.34 5.38
C MET A 85 -25.27 12.59 4.64
N THR A 86 -25.24 13.64 3.81
CA THR A 86 -26.31 13.97 2.88
C THR A 86 -25.73 14.10 1.47
N VAL A 87 -26.36 13.43 0.50
CA VAL A 87 -26.05 13.59 -0.93
C VAL A 87 -27.19 14.34 -1.58
N THR A 88 -26.89 15.45 -2.24
CA THR A 88 -27.87 16.23 -2.99
C THR A 88 -27.52 16.22 -4.47
N VAL A 89 -28.42 15.72 -5.29
CA VAL A 89 -28.34 15.80 -6.74
C VAL A 89 -29.24 16.94 -7.23
N ALA A 90 -28.65 17.98 -7.78
CA ALA A 90 -29.38 19.15 -8.26
C ALA A 90 -30.42 18.76 -9.34
N PRO A 91 -31.51 19.53 -9.49
CA PRO A 91 -32.48 19.31 -10.56
C PRO A 91 -31.85 19.50 -11.93
N ALA A 92 -32.52 19.01 -12.97
CA ALA A 92 -32.09 19.24 -14.33
C ALA A 92 -31.94 20.74 -14.63
N TYR A 93 -30.80 21.09 -15.22
CA TYR A 93 -30.49 22.48 -15.55
C TYR A 93 -31.39 22.93 -16.70
N LYS A 94 -32.08 24.06 -16.52
CA LYS A 94 -32.77 24.74 -17.60
C LYS A 94 -31.79 25.72 -18.25
N HIS A 95 -31.35 25.43 -19.45
CA HIS A 95 -30.45 26.32 -20.18
C HIS A 95 -31.13 27.67 -20.39
N ASP A 96 -30.56 28.74 -19.81
CA ASP A 96 -30.88 30.12 -20.16
C ASP A 96 -29.86 30.58 -21.21
N PRO A 97 -30.28 30.81 -22.47
CA PRO A 97 -29.36 31.22 -23.51
C PRO A 97 -28.67 32.59 -23.23
N ASN A 98 -29.19 33.34 -22.25
CA ASN A 98 -28.63 34.64 -21.85
C ASN A 98 -27.70 34.55 -20.67
N GLN A 99 -27.62 33.42 -20.02
CA GLN A 99 -26.72 33.22 -18.86
C GLN A 99 -25.33 32.82 -19.33
N LYS A 100 -24.29 33.59 -18.97
CA LYS A 100 -22.91 33.19 -19.15
C LYS A 100 -22.70 31.87 -18.36
N LEU A 101 -22.30 30.82 -19.04
CA LEU A 101 -21.82 29.61 -18.35
C LEU A 101 -20.71 29.98 -17.37
N PRO A 102 -20.71 29.44 -16.18
CA PRO A 102 -19.60 29.61 -15.23
C PRO A 102 -18.27 29.35 -15.92
N ASP A 103 -17.21 30.05 -15.54
CA ASP A 103 -15.87 29.83 -16.10
C ASP A 103 -15.38 28.40 -15.91
N THR A 104 -15.90 27.66 -14.93
CA THR A 104 -15.71 26.21 -14.69
C THR A 104 -16.16 25.37 -15.89
N ALA A 105 -17.16 25.78 -16.66
CA ALA A 105 -17.58 25.10 -17.89
C ALA A 105 -16.52 25.14 -19.02
N LYS A 106 -15.52 26.00 -18.93
CA LYS A 106 -14.45 26.12 -19.92
C LYS A 106 -13.37 25.02 -19.79
N PHE A 107 -13.25 24.34 -18.66
CA PHE A 107 -12.21 23.35 -18.45
C PHE A 107 -12.50 21.99 -19.10
N PHE A 108 -13.75 21.67 -19.30
CA PHE A 108 -14.14 20.47 -20.04
C PHE A 108 -14.84 20.93 -21.34
N SER A 109 -14.11 20.98 -22.44
CA SER A 109 -14.71 21.20 -23.76
C SER A 109 -15.68 20.05 -24.06
N GLY A 110 -16.96 20.31 -23.93
CA GLY A 110 -18.02 19.31 -24.00
C GLY A 110 -18.66 18.99 -22.64
N SER A 111 -18.35 19.78 -21.59
CA SER A 111 -18.98 19.63 -20.28
C SER A 111 -20.50 19.78 -20.44
N THR A 112 -21.19 18.79 -19.95
CA THR A 112 -22.61 18.86 -19.68
C THR A 112 -22.77 19.64 -18.39
N ALA A 113 -22.86 20.97 -18.49
CA ALA A 113 -23.28 21.77 -17.36
C ALA A 113 -24.60 21.22 -16.83
N GLY A 114 -24.66 20.91 -15.53
CA GLY A 114 -25.96 20.66 -14.93
C GLY A 114 -26.17 19.47 -14.04
N ALA A 115 -25.18 18.71 -13.68
CA ALA A 115 -25.35 17.76 -12.56
C ALA A 115 -24.39 18.14 -11.43
N ASN A 116 -24.72 19.20 -10.72
CA ASN A 116 -24.04 19.49 -9.47
C ASN A 116 -24.48 18.47 -8.43
N ILE A 117 -23.52 17.77 -7.88
CA ILE A 117 -23.75 16.81 -6.81
C ILE A 117 -22.93 17.27 -5.61
N SER A 118 -23.58 17.45 -4.47
CA SER A 118 -22.90 17.79 -3.23
C SER A 118 -23.05 16.67 -2.22
N VAL A 119 -21.98 16.36 -1.53
CA VAL A 119 -21.93 15.49 -0.37
C VAL A 119 -21.53 16.34 0.82
N THR A 120 -22.35 16.35 1.86
CA THR A 120 -22.15 17.14 3.08
C THR A 120 -22.26 16.29 4.32
N LEU A 121 -21.70 16.76 5.43
CA LEU A 121 -22.02 16.24 6.74
C LEU A 121 -23.46 16.63 7.15
N PRO A 122 -24.03 16.01 8.19
CA PRO A 122 -25.39 16.33 8.67
C PRO A 122 -25.57 17.79 9.11
N ASP A 123 -24.50 18.48 9.49
CA ASP A 123 -24.52 19.90 9.86
C ASP A 123 -24.42 20.85 8.64
N GLY A 124 -24.32 20.28 7.43
CA GLY A 124 -24.20 21.01 6.19
C GLY A 124 -22.77 21.33 5.77
N SER A 125 -21.76 20.95 6.56
CA SER A 125 -20.35 21.14 6.19
C SER A 125 -20.02 20.34 4.93
N PRO A 126 -19.37 20.95 3.90
CA PRO A 126 -19.10 20.28 2.64
C PRO A 126 -18.02 19.20 2.81
N LEU A 127 -18.20 18.06 2.16
CA LEU A 127 -17.21 17.01 1.99
C LEU A 127 -16.72 16.99 0.53
N ALA A 128 -17.63 16.74 -0.42
CA ALA A 128 -17.32 16.71 -1.84
C ALA A 128 -18.39 17.46 -2.62
N GLU A 129 -18.02 18.55 -3.27
CA GLU A 129 -18.91 19.34 -4.12
C GLU A 129 -18.47 19.20 -5.59
N MET A 130 -19.10 18.28 -6.32
CA MET A 130 -18.85 18.11 -7.75
C MET A 130 -19.52 19.24 -8.53
N ASP A 131 -18.74 20.03 -9.24
CA ASP A 131 -19.19 21.17 -10.04
C ASP A 131 -19.06 20.96 -11.55
N GLY A 132 -18.51 19.83 -11.99
CA GLY A 132 -18.39 19.48 -13.38
C GLY A 132 -18.02 18.02 -13.61
N TRP A 133 -18.38 17.49 -14.77
CA TRP A 133 -17.94 16.19 -15.24
C TRP A 133 -17.90 16.15 -16.77
N GLN A 134 -17.15 15.20 -17.29
CA GLN A 134 -17.07 14.99 -18.74
C GLN A 134 -17.12 13.52 -19.11
N MET A 135 -17.65 13.29 -20.29
CA MET A 135 -17.57 12.04 -21.04
C MET A 135 -17.41 12.42 -22.52
N ALA A 136 -16.15 12.63 -22.91
CA ALA A 136 -15.77 13.11 -24.25
C ALA A 136 -15.41 11.91 -25.13
N ALA A 137 -16.08 11.79 -26.29
CA ALA A 137 -15.77 10.73 -27.23
C ALA A 137 -14.31 10.89 -27.73
N LEU A 138 -13.62 9.76 -27.82
CA LEU A 138 -12.27 9.74 -28.39
C LEU A 138 -12.33 10.19 -29.86
N ASN A 139 -11.58 11.23 -30.18
CA ASN A 139 -11.53 11.73 -31.56
C ASN A 139 -10.47 10.95 -32.33
N GLN A 140 -10.88 10.17 -33.31
CA GLN A 140 -9.98 9.36 -34.17
C GLN A 140 -8.96 10.17 -34.97
N LYS A 141 -9.03 11.48 -34.95
CA LYS A 141 -8.11 12.37 -35.70
C LYS A 141 -7.05 13.03 -34.83
N ASP A 142 -7.16 12.98 -33.52
CA ASP A 142 -6.21 13.57 -32.59
C ASP A 142 -5.15 12.58 -32.10
N ASP A 143 -3.93 13.07 -31.82
CA ASP A 143 -2.82 12.32 -31.21
C ASP A 143 -3.16 11.71 -29.85
N THR A 144 -4.25 12.15 -29.20
CA THR A 144 -4.83 11.51 -27.99
C THR A 144 -5.23 10.06 -28.21
N LEU A 145 -5.34 9.63 -29.48
CA LEU A 145 -5.59 8.24 -29.86
C LEU A 145 -4.35 7.36 -29.95
N LYS A 146 -3.18 7.82 -29.59
CA LYS A 146 -2.08 6.88 -29.37
C LYS A 146 -2.53 5.76 -28.42
N ASN A 147 -3.31 6.09 -27.40
CA ASN A 147 -3.88 5.15 -26.43
C ASN A 147 -5.01 4.27 -26.97
N ALA A 148 -5.55 4.54 -28.14
CA ALA A 148 -6.62 3.77 -28.78
C ALA A 148 -6.15 2.98 -30.00
N ARG A 149 -4.85 3.01 -30.33
CA ARG A 149 -4.28 2.18 -31.39
C ARG A 149 -4.45 0.71 -31.03
N GLY A 150 -5.05 -0.06 -31.93
CA GLY A 150 -5.26 -1.49 -31.75
C GLY A 150 -6.46 -1.89 -30.89
N ILE A 151 -7.31 -0.95 -30.45
CA ILE A 151 -8.57 -1.30 -29.77
C ILE A 151 -9.51 -1.95 -30.79
N LYS A 152 -10.04 -3.11 -30.43
CA LYS A 152 -11.01 -3.86 -31.24
C LYS A 152 -12.32 -3.10 -31.36
N PRO A 153 -13.03 -3.17 -32.51
CA PRO A 153 -14.32 -2.47 -32.69
C PRO A 153 -15.38 -2.79 -31.64
N GLU A 154 -15.40 -4.01 -31.11
CA GLU A 154 -16.31 -4.44 -30.05
C GLU A 154 -16.09 -3.76 -28.71
N ASP A 155 -14.87 -3.24 -28.47
CA ASP A 155 -14.53 -2.50 -27.25
C ASP A 155 -14.91 -1.02 -27.32
N LEU A 156 -15.40 -0.56 -28.47
CA LEU A 156 -15.88 0.81 -28.66
C LEU A 156 -17.40 0.91 -28.34
N PRO A 157 -17.93 2.11 -28.01
CA PRO A 157 -17.19 3.37 -27.82
C PRO A 157 -16.50 3.47 -26.48
N LEU A 158 -15.37 4.17 -26.47
CA LEU A 158 -14.67 4.59 -25.27
C LEU A 158 -14.59 6.13 -25.22
N TYR A 159 -14.43 6.66 -24.04
CA TYR A 159 -14.44 8.10 -23.78
C TYR A 159 -13.31 8.47 -22.83
N THR A 160 -12.77 9.67 -22.96
CA THR A 160 -12.10 10.31 -21.86
C THR A 160 -13.16 10.73 -20.85
N VAL A 161 -12.99 10.33 -19.59
CA VAL A 161 -13.96 10.63 -18.52
C VAL A 161 -13.30 11.39 -17.37
N GLY A 162 -14.06 12.26 -16.72
CA GLY A 162 -13.52 13.03 -15.61
C GLY A 162 -14.57 13.76 -14.80
N ALA A 163 -14.18 14.20 -13.61
CA ALA A 163 -14.98 15.06 -12.74
C ALA A 163 -14.11 16.14 -12.08
N SER A 164 -14.74 17.24 -11.72
CA SER A 164 -14.16 18.29 -10.91
C SER A 164 -14.94 18.50 -9.62
N PHE A 165 -14.19 18.73 -8.55
CA PHE A 165 -14.72 19.02 -7.21
C PHE A 165 -14.16 20.34 -6.74
N ARG A 166 -14.94 21.13 -6.01
CA ARG A 166 -14.43 22.33 -5.35
C ARG A 166 -13.42 21.92 -4.28
N ALA A 167 -12.35 22.70 -4.18
CA ALA A 167 -11.31 22.54 -3.18
C ALA A 167 -11.24 23.76 -2.27
N ALA A 168 -11.23 23.56 -0.95
CA ALA A 168 -11.01 24.62 -0.01
C ALA A 168 -9.54 25.09 0.00
N ASP A 169 -9.30 26.35 0.41
CA ASP A 169 -7.95 26.92 0.41
C ASP A 169 -6.99 26.23 1.39
N ASP A 170 -7.51 25.61 2.44
CA ASP A 170 -6.81 24.90 3.49
C ASP A 170 -7.01 23.37 3.40
N GLU A 171 -7.38 22.86 2.24
CA GLU A 171 -7.56 21.44 2.02
C GLU A 171 -6.28 20.79 1.53
N HIS A 172 -5.87 19.71 2.20
CA HIS A 172 -4.69 18.89 1.93
C HIS A 172 -5.08 17.52 1.45
N TYR A 173 -4.25 16.92 0.58
CA TYR A 173 -4.55 15.68 -0.14
C TYR A 173 -3.43 14.67 0.01
N TYR A 174 -3.75 13.47 0.48
CA TYR A 174 -2.79 12.41 0.79
C TYR A 174 -3.20 11.10 0.13
N GLY A 175 -2.23 10.22 -0.09
CA GLY A 175 -2.49 8.91 -0.69
C GLY A 175 -2.06 8.83 -2.14
N LEU A 176 -2.91 8.32 -3.02
CA LEU A 176 -2.66 8.11 -4.44
C LEU A 176 -1.50 7.14 -4.76
N GLY A 177 -1.24 6.21 -3.85
CA GLY A 177 -0.26 5.15 -4.06
C GLY A 177 1.17 5.54 -3.72
N GLN A 178 2.10 4.87 -4.39
CA GLN A 178 3.52 5.01 -4.17
C GLN A 178 4.09 6.06 -5.11
N ASN A 179 4.32 7.28 -4.61
CA ASN A 179 4.93 8.37 -5.35
C ASN A 179 6.33 8.64 -4.81
N GLN A 180 7.36 8.53 -5.66
CA GLN A 180 8.77 8.66 -5.31
C GLN A 180 9.30 10.11 -5.35
N GLU A 181 8.44 11.11 -5.57
CA GLU A 181 8.88 12.51 -5.68
C GLU A 181 9.23 13.19 -4.35
N GLY A 182 8.95 12.51 -3.22
CA GLY A 182 9.32 12.98 -1.89
C GLY A 182 8.40 14.04 -1.29
N TYR A 183 7.16 14.08 -1.71
CA TYR A 183 6.12 14.95 -1.15
C TYR A 183 5.12 14.13 -0.34
N LEU A 184 4.58 14.69 0.73
CA LEU A 184 3.50 14.12 1.50
C LEU A 184 2.15 14.67 1.04
N ASP A 185 1.99 15.99 1.05
CA ASP A 185 0.80 16.67 0.55
C ASP A 185 0.85 16.85 -0.98
N HIS A 186 -0.17 16.39 -1.65
CA HIS A 186 -0.30 16.48 -3.11
C HIS A 186 -0.99 17.76 -3.59
N ARG A 187 -1.33 18.69 -2.68
CA ARG A 187 -1.94 19.95 -3.07
C ARG A 187 -1.13 20.65 -4.16
N GLN A 188 -1.80 21.07 -5.24
CA GLN A 188 -1.19 21.73 -6.41
C GLN A 188 -0.08 20.91 -7.11
N ARG A 189 -0.18 19.58 -7.03
CA ARG A 189 0.71 18.64 -7.72
C ARG A 189 -0.11 17.71 -8.58
N ALA A 190 0.19 17.62 -9.86
CA ALA A 190 -0.46 16.66 -10.74
C ALA A 190 0.11 15.26 -10.48
N ILE A 191 -0.76 14.32 -10.18
CA ILE A 191 -0.40 12.91 -9.95
C ILE A 191 -1.04 12.07 -11.05
N THR A 192 -0.25 11.31 -11.78
CA THR A 192 -0.76 10.38 -12.79
C THR A 192 -0.73 8.96 -12.26
N CYS A 193 -1.91 8.40 -12.09
CA CYS A 193 -2.15 7.00 -11.80
C CYS A 193 -2.06 6.18 -13.09
N ALA A 194 -0.88 5.72 -13.41
CA ALA A 194 -0.65 4.77 -14.49
C ALA A 194 0.37 3.74 -13.99
N ALA A 195 0.25 2.49 -14.41
CA ALA A 195 1.35 1.55 -14.31
C ALA A 195 2.50 2.16 -15.13
N ASN A 196 3.51 2.67 -14.47
CA ASN A 196 4.55 3.45 -15.12
C ASN A 196 5.90 2.74 -15.00
N TYR A 197 6.04 1.66 -15.74
CA TYR A 197 7.30 0.94 -15.89
C TYR A 197 8.40 1.77 -16.55
N LEU A 198 8.03 2.79 -17.33
CA LEU A 198 8.95 3.51 -18.21
C LEU A 198 9.57 4.78 -17.59
N ALA A 199 9.30 5.12 -16.35
CA ALA A 199 9.99 6.23 -15.73
C ALA A 199 11.40 5.79 -15.27
N PRO A 200 12.48 6.36 -15.82
CA PRO A 200 13.82 5.98 -15.42
C PRO A 200 14.01 6.23 -13.93
N GLY A 201 14.20 5.15 -13.16
CA GLY A 201 14.66 5.19 -11.79
C GLY A 201 13.60 5.12 -10.69
N SER A 202 12.32 4.96 -11.01
CA SER A 202 11.31 4.77 -9.97
C SER A 202 9.97 4.33 -10.54
N PRO A 203 9.69 3.04 -10.70
CA PRO A 203 8.33 2.60 -10.89
C PRO A 203 7.52 2.99 -9.67
N SER A 204 6.48 3.75 -9.91
CA SER A 204 5.48 4.11 -8.91
C SER A 204 4.15 3.54 -9.34
N TYR A 205 3.47 2.89 -8.43
CA TYR A 205 2.10 2.47 -8.67
C TYR A 205 1.11 3.46 -8.08
N CYS A 206 -0.11 3.46 -8.60
CA CYS A 206 -1.17 4.28 -8.07
C CYS A 206 -2.35 3.47 -7.56
N VAL A 207 -2.77 3.80 -6.37
CA VAL A 207 -4.08 3.46 -5.84
C VAL A 207 -4.92 4.73 -5.88
N PRO A 208 -5.94 4.84 -6.74
CA PRO A 208 -6.71 6.07 -6.94
C PRO A 208 -7.66 6.33 -5.75
N PHE A 209 -7.09 6.40 -4.56
CA PHE A 209 -7.72 6.74 -3.30
C PHE A 209 -6.98 7.90 -2.65
N VAL A 210 -7.70 8.98 -2.43
CA VAL A 210 -7.23 10.18 -1.73
C VAL A 210 -7.93 10.30 -0.39
N VAL A 211 -7.19 10.67 0.64
CA VAL A 211 -7.69 11.08 1.96
C VAL A 211 -7.40 12.55 2.16
N THR A 212 -8.34 13.29 2.74
CA THR A 212 -8.17 14.73 3.00
C THR A 212 -8.16 15.04 4.50
N ASN A 213 -7.62 16.21 4.85
CA ASN A 213 -7.73 16.75 6.22
C ASN A 213 -9.16 17.27 6.55
N LYS A 214 -10.09 17.19 5.58
CA LYS A 214 -11.49 17.64 5.77
C LYS A 214 -12.43 16.52 6.23
N GLY A 215 -11.89 15.35 6.61
CA GLY A 215 -12.68 14.23 7.14
C GLY A 215 -13.41 13.42 6.08
N TYR A 216 -12.87 13.34 4.88
CA TYR A 216 -13.37 12.46 3.84
C TYR A 216 -12.26 11.88 2.97
N GLY A 217 -12.62 10.80 2.28
CA GLY A 217 -11.80 10.23 1.21
C GLY A 217 -12.63 10.01 -0.05
N ILE A 218 -11.95 10.07 -1.22
CA ILE A 218 -12.53 9.72 -2.52
C ILE A 218 -11.77 8.53 -3.08
N VAL A 219 -12.51 7.47 -3.46
CA VAL A 219 -11.98 6.34 -4.23
C VAL A 219 -12.52 6.42 -5.64
N TRP A 220 -11.64 6.55 -6.62
CA TRP A 220 -12.01 6.66 -8.02
C TRP A 220 -12.09 5.29 -8.67
N ASP A 221 -13.24 4.96 -9.25
CA ASP A 221 -13.53 3.65 -9.86
C ASP A 221 -13.27 3.68 -11.38
N ASN A 222 -12.00 3.81 -11.77
CA ASN A 222 -11.57 3.68 -13.15
C ASN A 222 -10.16 3.06 -13.22
N PRO A 223 -9.97 1.95 -13.92
CA PRO A 223 -8.68 1.27 -14.01
C PRO A 223 -7.71 1.84 -15.05
N SER A 224 -8.17 2.76 -15.94
CA SER A 224 -7.27 3.35 -16.93
C SER A 224 -6.37 4.43 -16.32
N SER A 225 -5.34 4.82 -17.05
CA SER A 225 -4.49 5.94 -16.63
C SER A 225 -5.34 7.15 -16.25
N THR A 226 -5.17 7.63 -15.03
CA THR A 226 -5.96 8.72 -14.43
C THR A 226 -5.03 9.79 -13.91
N THR A 227 -5.22 11.04 -14.33
CA THR A 227 -4.48 12.16 -13.75
C THR A 227 -5.37 12.93 -12.78
N ILE A 228 -4.83 13.17 -11.62
CA ILE A 228 -5.47 13.94 -10.54
C ILE A 228 -4.72 15.26 -10.40
N TYR A 229 -5.47 16.34 -10.29
CA TYR A 229 -4.97 17.72 -10.08
C TYR A 229 -5.57 18.27 -8.79
N PRO A 230 -4.99 17.98 -7.61
CA PRO A 230 -5.54 18.42 -6.33
C PRO A 230 -5.42 19.93 -6.13
N ALA A 231 -6.54 20.61 -5.89
CA ALA A 231 -6.66 22.03 -5.55
C ALA A 231 -6.00 23.00 -6.55
N PHE A 232 -5.99 22.67 -7.84
CA PHE A 232 -5.60 23.62 -8.87
C PHE A 232 -6.74 24.62 -9.15
N ASP A 233 -6.47 25.91 -9.02
CA ASP A 233 -7.45 26.96 -9.23
C ASP A 233 -8.77 26.78 -8.45
N GLY A 234 -8.67 26.31 -7.19
CA GLY A 234 -9.81 26.05 -6.33
C GLY A 234 -10.62 24.80 -6.70
N GLN A 235 -10.04 23.91 -7.49
CA GLN A 235 -10.67 22.65 -7.90
C GLN A 235 -9.73 21.45 -7.83
N THR A 236 -10.27 20.31 -7.42
CA THR A 236 -9.63 19.00 -7.58
C THR A 236 -10.24 18.30 -8.77
N LYS A 237 -9.41 17.98 -9.78
CA LYS A 237 -9.86 17.37 -11.04
C LYS A 237 -9.32 15.96 -11.17
N TRP A 238 -10.19 15.07 -11.63
CA TRP A 238 -9.86 13.69 -11.97
C TRP A 238 -10.15 13.47 -13.45
N THR A 239 -9.17 12.98 -14.20
CA THR A 239 -9.34 12.71 -15.63
C THR A 239 -8.73 11.37 -15.97
N SER A 240 -9.58 10.44 -16.41
CA SER A 240 -9.17 9.11 -16.89
C SER A 240 -9.13 9.08 -18.41
N THR A 241 -8.09 8.46 -18.96
CA THR A 241 -7.89 8.39 -20.41
C THR A 241 -9.00 7.60 -21.10
N LEU A 242 -9.47 6.52 -20.47
CA LEU A 242 -10.47 5.63 -21.05
C LEU A 242 -11.53 5.22 -20.04
N GLY A 243 -12.80 5.37 -20.43
CA GLY A 243 -13.94 4.95 -19.61
C GLY A 243 -15.25 4.97 -20.36
N ARG A 244 -16.30 4.49 -19.75
CA ARG A 244 -17.69 4.55 -20.21
C ARG A 244 -18.60 5.20 -19.17
N ARG A 245 -18.03 5.59 -18.03
CA ARG A 245 -18.69 6.27 -16.92
C ARG A 245 -17.69 7.04 -16.09
N VAL A 246 -18.16 8.02 -15.34
CA VAL A 246 -17.51 8.57 -14.17
C VAL A 246 -18.09 7.83 -12.97
N SER A 247 -17.27 7.22 -12.14
CA SER A 247 -17.71 6.51 -10.95
C SER A 247 -16.71 6.72 -9.82
N PHE A 248 -17.21 7.06 -8.62
CA PHE A 248 -16.38 7.27 -7.46
C PHE A 248 -17.16 7.02 -6.16
N PHE A 249 -16.42 6.70 -5.11
CA PHE A 249 -16.97 6.58 -3.77
C PHE A 249 -16.54 7.78 -2.94
N VAL A 250 -17.46 8.27 -2.10
CA VAL A 250 -17.16 9.23 -1.03
C VAL A 250 -17.30 8.51 0.31
N ILE A 251 -16.28 8.62 1.14
CA ILE A 251 -16.23 8.02 2.47
C ILE A 251 -16.06 9.15 3.47
N ALA A 252 -17.03 9.36 4.37
CA ALA A 252 -16.92 10.33 5.46
C ALA A 252 -16.37 9.67 6.73
N GLY A 253 -15.57 10.38 7.49
CA GLY A 253 -15.06 9.91 8.79
C GLY A 253 -14.86 11.06 9.78
N LYS A 254 -15.24 10.86 11.05
CA LYS A 254 -14.87 11.77 12.14
C LYS A 254 -13.39 11.67 12.49
N THR A 255 -12.81 10.53 12.18
CA THR A 255 -11.39 10.24 12.28
C THR A 255 -10.92 9.63 10.97
N THR A 256 -9.62 9.69 10.72
CA THR A 256 -9.02 9.05 9.55
C THR A 256 -9.24 7.53 9.55
N ASP A 257 -9.26 6.90 10.73
CA ASP A 257 -9.51 5.47 10.87
C ASP A 257 -10.92 5.06 10.42
N GLU A 258 -11.93 5.93 10.61
CA GLU A 258 -13.26 5.68 10.06
C GLU A 258 -13.28 5.73 8.53
N ILE A 259 -12.46 6.58 7.91
CA ILE A 259 -12.30 6.61 6.45
C ILE A 259 -11.69 5.29 5.96
N TYR A 260 -10.64 4.79 6.63
CA TYR A 260 -10.05 3.49 6.30
C TYR A 260 -11.01 2.32 6.54
N SER A 261 -11.86 2.40 7.55
CA SER A 261 -12.89 1.37 7.79
C SER A 261 -13.91 1.34 6.64
N GLY A 262 -14.27 2.49 6.08
CA GLY A 262 -15.07 2.59 4.86
C GLY A 262 -14.35 2.02 3.63
N TYR A 263 -13.05 2.33 3.46
CA TYR A 263 -12.24 1.77 2.37
C TYR A 263 -12.14 0.24 2.49
N ARG A 264 -11.86 -0.26 3.70
CA ARG A 264 -11.84 -1.70 3.99
C ARG A 264 -13.18 -2.38 3.68
N LEU A 265 -14.30 -1.75 4.04
CA LEU A 265 -15.63 -2.25 3.67
C LEU A 265 -15.73 -2.43 2.16
N LEU A 266 -15.35 -1.41 1.40
CA LEU A 266 -15.47 -1.41 -0.06
C LEU A 266 -14.56 -2.43 -0.74
N THR A 267 -13.32 -2.53 -0.28
CA THR A 267 -12.24 -3.22 -1.02
C THR A 267 -11.80 -4.54 -0.41
N GLY A 268 -12.34 -4.89 0.76
CA GLY A 268 -11.98 -6.09 1.50
C GLY A 268 -10.95 -5.83 2.61
N ALA A 269 -10.97 -6.68 3.61
CA ALA A 269 -10.05 -6.61 4.74
C ALA A 269 -8.62 -6.97 4.33
N THR A 270 -7.65 -6.25 4.86
CA THR A 270 -6.26 -6.69 4.89
C THR A 270 -6.15 -7.91 5.80
N PRO A 271 -5.71 -9.09 5.36
CA PRO A 271 -5.59 -10.25 6.22
C PRO A 271 -4.46 -10.09 7.24
N MET A 272 -4.52 -10.85 8.33
CA MET A 272 -3.33 -11.04 9.16
C MET A 272 -2.27 -11.77 8.34
N LEU A 273 -1.09 -11.17 8.24
CA LEU A 273 0.06 -11.83 7.65
C LEU A 273 0.62 -12.91 8.60
N PRO A 274 1.39 -13.89 8.12
CA PRO A 274 2.17 -14.74 9.00
C PRO A 274 3.06 -13.89 9.91
N LYS A 275 3.23 -14.30 11.15
CA LYS A 275 3.96 -13.51 12.16
C LYS A 275 5.40 -13.22 11.74
N ALA A 276 6.01 -14.14 10.99
CA ALA A 276 7.34 -14.00 10.38
C ALA A 276 7.47 -12.75 9.49
N ALA A 277 6.39 -12.32 8.82
CA ALA A 277 6.41 -11.12 7.97
C ALA A 277 6.60 -9.80 8.74
N TYR A 278 6.32 -9.81 10.05
CA TYR A 278 6.56 -8.67 10.94
C TYR A 278 7.96 -8.67 11.55
N GLY A 279 8.68 -9.79 11.44
CA GLY A 279 10.07 -9.95 11.85
C GLY A 279 11.04 -9.38 10.82
N PHE A 280 12.20 -9.98 10.71
CA PHE A 280 13.25 -9.55 9.81
C PHE A 280 13.34 -10.47 8.58
N ILE A 281 13.44 -9.84 7.41
CA ILE A 281 13.55 -10.49 6.11
C ILE A 281 14.92 -10.17 5.51
N GLN A 282 15.78 -11.18 5.45
CA GLN A 282 17.11 -11.08 4.84
C GLN A 282 17.04 -11.40 3.35
N CYS A 283 17.48 -10.47 2.54
CA CYS A 283 17.52 -10.61 1.09
C CYS A 283 18.74 -9.94 0.50
N LYS A 284 19.17 -10.40 -0.65
CA LYS A 284 20.07 -9.69 -1.57
C LYS A 284 19.86 -10.18 -3.01
N GLN A 285 20.23 -9.44 -3.97
CA GLN A 285 20.39 -9.90 -5.34
C GLN A 285 21.88 -10.28 -5.55
N ARG A 286 22.21 -11.57 -5.54
CA ARG A 286 21.43 -12.75 -5.14
C ARG A 286 22.30 -13.74 -4.36
N TYR A 287 21.72 -14.67 -3.70
CA TYR A 287 22.43 -15.88 -3.25
C TYR A 287 22.58 -16.80 -4.45
N ARG A 288 23.78 -17.27 -4.70
CA ARG A 288 24.14 -18.01 -5.92
C ARG A 288 23.92 -19.51 -5.80
N SER A 289 23.79 -20.00 -4.56
CA SER A 289 23.63 -21.41 -4.29
C SER A 289 22.91 -21.67 -2.98
N GLN A 290 22.38 -22.86 -2.81
CA GLN A 290 21.82 -23.29 -1.54
C GLN A 290 22.86 -23.28 -0.40
N ALA A 291 24.11 -23.54 -0.70
CA ALA A 291 25.18 -23.48 0.30
C ALA A 291 25.40 -22.06 0.84
N GLU A 292 25.30 -21.03 -0.02
CA GLU A 292 25.37 -19.64 0.41
C GLU A 292 24.18 -19.24 1.28
N VAL A 293 22.95 -19.65 0.91
CA VAL A 293 21.75 -19.40 1.73
C VAL A 293 21.91 -20.01 3.12
N LEU A 294 22.33 -21.27 3.19
CA LEU A 294 22.56 -21.96 4.46
C LEU A 294 23.67 -21.31 5.29
N ALA A 295 24.75 -20.86 4.65
CA ALA A 295 25.86 -20.18 5.34
C ALA A 295 25.40 -18.87 5.99
N VAL A 296 24.58 -18.08 5.30
CA VAL A 296 24.01 -16.83 5.84
C VAL A 296 23.05 -17.13 6.99
N ALA A 297 22.12 -18.06 6.83
CA ALA A 297 21.21 -18.46 7.87
C ALA A 297 21.92 -18.97 9.14
N ASN A 298 22.95 -19.80 8.95
CA ASN A 298 23.81 -20.26 10.05
C ASN A 298 24.52 -19.09 10.73
N GLY A 299 25.00 -18.11 9.94
CA GLY A 299 25.66 -16.92 10.47
C GLY A 299 24.78 -16.09 11.40
N TYR A 300 23.49 -15.98 11.13
CA TYR A 300 22.51 -15.35 12.05
C TYR A 300 22.35 -16.17 13.33
N ARG A 301 22.17 -17.47 13.25
CA ARG A 301 21.98 -18.34 14.43
C ARG A 301 23.23 -18.45 15.30
N GLU A 302 24.42 -18.54 14.70
CA GLU A 302 25.72 -18.55 15.41
C GLU A 302 25.98 -17.26 16.20
N ARG A 303 25.43 -16.14 15.75
CA ARG A 303 25.51 -14.83 16.41
C ARG A 303 24.36 -14.53 17.34
N HIS A 304 23.42 -15.48 17.49
CA HIS A 304 22.17 -15.27 18.23
C HIS A 304 21.40 -14.02 17.77
N LEU A 305 21.29 -13.86 16.46
CA LEU A 305 20.59 -12.75 15.83
C LEU A 305 19.25 -13.19 15.25
N PRO A 306 18.24 -12.33 15.38
CA PRO A 306 16.93 -12.59 14.82
C PRO A 306 16.94 -12.70 13.28
N LEU A 307 16.23 -13.70 12.77
CA LEU A 307 15.92 -13.88 11.35
C LEU A 307 14.69 -14.77 11.21
N ASP A 308 13.67 -14.28 10.52
CA ASP A 308 12.47 -15.08 10.23
C ASP A 308 12.41 -15.58 8.79
N ILE A 309 12.74 -14.73 7.82
CA ILE A 309 12.62 -15.09 6.40
C ILE A 309 13.95 -14.81 5.69
N ILE A 310 14.43 -15.80 4.91
CA ILE A 310 15.50 -15.61 3.95
C ILE A 310 14.95 -15.74 2.53
N VAL A 311 15.39 -14.85 1.61
CA VAL A 311 14.81 -14.75 0.27
C VAL A 311 15.76 -15.30 -0.78
N VAL A 312 15.27 -16.21 -1.61
CA VAL A 312 15.93 -16.67 -2.84
C VAL A 312 15.42 -15.81 -3.99
N ASP A 313 16.29 -14.97 -4.50
CA ASP A 313 16.00 -14.10 -5.63
C ASP A 313 16.10 -14.87 -6.96
N TRP A 314 15.65 -14.25 -8.05
CA TRP A 314 15.64 -14.83 -9.39
C TRP A 314 16.99 -15.45 -9.82
N PHE A 315 17.08 -16.10 -11.00
CA PHE A 315 18.23 -16.89 -11.48
C PHE A 315 18.56 -18.19 -10.72
N TYR A 316 17.64 -18.73 -9.93
CA TYR A 316 17.80 -20.07 -9.37
C TYR A 316 17.49 -21.17 -10.40
N TYR A 317 16.78 -20.81 -11.47
CA TYR A 317 16.30 -21.70 -12.53
C TYR A 317 17.31 -21.87 -13.66
N THR A 318 17.12 -22.90 -14.49
CA THR A 318 17.95 -23.17 -15.68
C THR A 318 17.64 -22.22 -16.84
N LYS A 319 16.39 -21.77 -16.96
CA LYS A 319 15.91 -20.82 -17.97
C LYS A 319 14.66 -20.07 -17.44
N MET A 320 14.48 -18.83 -17.88
CA MET A 320 13.30 -18.03 -17.52
C MET A 320 12.00 -18.75 -17.87
N GLY A 321 11.14 -18.94 -16.87
CA GLY A 321 9.84 -19.62 -17.01
C GLY A 321 9.88 -21.15 -16.86
N GLU A 322 11.03 -21.75 -16.56
CA GLU A 322 11.11 -23.19 -16.30
C GLU A 322 10.58 -23.58 -14.92
N TYR A 323 10.68 -22.68 -13.92
CA TYR A 323 10.31 -22.95 -12.52
C TYR A 323 10.99 -24.19 -11.96
N ASP A 324 12.20 -24.46 -12.42
CA ASP A 324 13.08 -25.52 -11.95
C ASP A 324 14.26 -24.95 -11.13
N PHE A 325 15.18 -25.77 -10.77
CA PHE A 325 16.38 -25.33 -10.06
C PHE A 325 17.62 -25.80 -10.83
N ASP A 326 18.61 -24.92 -11.00
CA ASP A 326 19.92 -25.31 -11.54
C ASP A 326 20.54 -26.36 -10.60
N PRO A 327 20.72 -27.60 -11.06
CA PRO A 327 21.15 -28.68 -10.19
C PRO A 327 22.59 -28.54 -9.68
N GLU A 328 23.42 -27.70 -10.30
CA GLU A 328 24.78 -27.42 -9.82
C GLU A 328 24.74 -26.49 -8.61
N ALA A 329 23.95 -25.44 -8.69
CA ALA A 329 23.84 -24.44 -7.63
C ALA A 329 22.86 -24.83 -6.54
N TRP A 330 21.79 -25.54 -6.90
CA TRP A 330 20.67 -25.91 -6.04
C TRP A 330 20.39 -27.42 -6.11
N PRO A 331 21.33 -28.27 -5.66
CA PRO A 331 21.23 -29.73 -5.81
C PRO A 331 20.05 -30.34 -5.05
N ASP A 332 19.65 -29.79 -3.91
CA ASP A 332 18.52 -30.27 -3.12
C ASP A 332 17.83 -29.13 -2.36
N PRO A 333 16.98 -28.32 -3.03
CA PRO A 333 16.25 -27.22 -2.38
C PRO A 333 15.32 -27.70 -1.26
N ALA A 334 14.80 -28.92 -1.33
CA ALA A 334 13.92 -29.46 -0.29
C ALA A 334 14.69 -29.73 1.01
N ALA A 335 15.89 -30.29 0.92
CA ALA A 335 16.76 -30.49 2.08
C ALA A 335 17.21 -29.14 2.67
N MET A 336 17.52 -28.14 1.82
CA MET A 336 17.84 -26.80 2.24
C MET A 336 16.69 -26.18 3.07
N ASN A 337 15.48 -26.19 2.52
CA ASN A 337 14.31 -25.64 3.22
C ASN A 337 14.02 -26.38 4.53
N LYS A 338 14.16 -27.70 4.53
CA LYS A 338 14.02 -28.46 5.78
C LYS A 338 15.02 -28.02 6.84
N GLU A 339 16.30 -27.83 6.47
CA GLU A 339 17.34 -27.38 7.41
C GLU A 339 17.06 -25.98 7.94
N LEU A 340 16.51 -25.07 7.09
CA LEU A 340 16.09 -23.72 7.50
C LEU A 340 14.90 -23.78 8.47
N HIS A 341 13.89 -24.61 8.16
CA HIS A 341 12.74 -24.80 9.04
C HIS A 341 13.12 -25.40 10.39
N ASP A 342 14.07 -26.33 10.43
CA ASP A 342 14.60 -26.90 11.69
C ASP A 342 15.27 -25.81 12.57
N LYS A 343 15.58 -24.64 11.99
CA LYS A 343 16.13 -23.46 12.67
C LYS A 343 15.10 -22.33 12.86
N ASN A 344 13.82 -22.57 12.65
CA ASN A 344 12.77 -21.56 12.67
C ASN A 344 13.05 -20.40 11.69
N ILE A 345 13.52 -20.72 10.48
CA ILE A 345 13.69 -19.76 9.37
C ILE A 345 12.82 -20.23 8.21
N GLU A 346 11.95 -19.36 7.75
CA GLU A 346 11.09 -19.59 6.59
C GLU A 346 11.74 -19.02 5.32
N THR A 347 11.25 -19.45 4.16
CA THR A 347 11.85 -19.07 2.88
C THR A 347 10.85 -18.40 1.96
N MET A 348 11.30 -17.32 1.33
CA MET A 348 10.59 -16.68 0.23
C MET A 348 11.41 -16.86 -1.05
N ILE A 349 10.73 -17.00 -2.19
CA ILE A 349 11.39 -17.16 -3.48
C ILE A 349 10.73 -16.29 -4.55
N SER A 350 11.56 -15.71 -5.41
CA SER A 350 11.09 -14.88 -6.52
C SER A 350 10.41 -15.72 -7.59
N VAL A 351 9.23 -15.31 -8.02
CA VAL A 351 8.46 -15.91 -9.12
C VAL A 351 8.05 -14.81 -10.10
N TRP A 352 8.58 -14.91 -11.31
CA TRP A 352 8.29 -13.96 -12.37
C TRP A 352 7.17 -14.46 -13.28
N PRO A 353 6.32 -13.58 -13.82
CA PRO A 353 5.25 -14.00 -14.74
C PRO A 353 5.75 -14.39 -16.13
N ARG A 354 7.06 -14.26 -16.39
CA ARG A 354 7.71 -14.30 -17.71
C ARG A 354 8.14 -15.69 -18.12
N PHE A 355 7.89 -16.02 -19.37
CA PHE A 355 8.32 -17.27 -20.03
C PHE A 355 9.12 -16.97 -21.28
N ALA A 356 10.36 -17.43 -21.34
CA ALA A 356 11.23 -17.20 -22.48
C ALA A 356 10.90 -18.18 -23.64
N PRO A 357 11.04 -17.76 -24.91
CA PRO A 357 10.91 -18.65 -26.06
C PRO A 357 11.85 -19.85 -25.95
N GLY A 358 11.30 -21.05 -26.22
CA GLY A 358 12.02 -22.31 -26.08
C GLY A 358 12.18 -22.78 -24.63
N SER A 359 11.54 -22.16 -23.65
CA SER A 359 11.27 -22.79 -22.35
C SER A 359 10.20 -23.85 -22.49
N ARG A 360 10.16 -24.79 -21.56
CA ARG A 360 9.26 -25.96 -21.55
C ARG A 360 7.79 -25.59 -21.75
N TYR A 361 7.36 -24.48 -21.21
CA TYR A 361 5.94 -24.09 -21.16
C TYR A 361 5.56 -23.02 -22.18
N TYR A 362 6.52 -22.38 -22.86
CA TYR A 362 6.25 -21.25 -23.75
C TYR A 362 5.25 -21.60 -24.86
N ASP A 363 5.52 -22.69 -25.61
CA ASP A 363 4.65 -23.10 -26.73
C ASP A 363 3.27 -23.54 -26.24
N PHE A 364 3.18 -24.12 -25.05
CA PHE A 364 1.89 -24.46 -24.44
C PHE A 364 1.07 -23.19 -24.15
N LEU A 365 1.66 -22.20 -23.51
CA LEU A 365 1.00 -20.93 -23.17
C LEU A 365 0.61 -20.18 -24.45
N LEU A 366 1.49 -20.13 -25.43
CA LEU A 366 1.23 -19.56 -26.74
C LEU A 366 0.01 -20.21 -27.42
N ASN A 367 -0.05 -21.54 -27.46
CA ASN A 367 -1.15 -22.28 -28.07
C ASN A 367 -2.47 -22.11 -27.29
N LYS A 368 -2.42 -21.85 -26.01
CA LYS A 368 -3.56 -21.52 -25.16
C LYS A 368 -4.05 -20.08 -25.31
N GLY A 369 -3.22 -19.17 -25.85
CA GLY A 369 -3.48 -17.74 -25.84
C GLY A 369 -3.49 -17.14 -24.44
N TRP A 370 -2.60 -17.64 -23.55
CA TRP A 370 -2.53 -17.23 -22.15
C TRP A 370 -1.44 -16.22 -21.87
N PHE A 371 -0.77 -15.74 -22.88
CA PHE A 371 0.09 -14.58 -22.77
C PHE A 371 -0.71 -13.29 -22.93
N GLU A 372 -0.21 -12.22 -22.37
CA GLU A 372 -0.58 -10.89 -22.80
C GLU A 372 -0.33 -10.77 -24.31
N HIS A 373 -1.25 -10.17 -25.05
CA HIS A 373 -1.22 -10.25 -26.51
C HIS A 373 -1.67 -8.93 -27.17
N TYR A 374 -1.25 -8.73 -28.38
CA TYR A 374 -1.83 -7.68 -29.25
C TYR A 374 -3.23 -8.07 -29.74
N ALA A 375 -3.99 -7.09 -30.21
CA ALA A 375 -5.32 -7.34 -30.80
C ALA A 375 -5.32 -8.39 -31.92
N SER A 376 -4.17 -8.61 -32.56
CA SER A 376 -3.93 -9.68 -33.53
C SER A 376 -3.82 -11.08 -32.96
N GLY A 377 -3.72 -11.21 -31.62
CA GLY A 377 -3.46 -12.49 -30.93
C GLY A 377 -1.98 -12.85 -30.85
N VAL A 378 -1.07 -12.02 -31.36
CA VAL A 378 0.37 -12.22 -31.22
C VAL A 378 0.76 -11.86 -29.79
N PRO A 379 1.51 -12.72 -29.07
CA PRO A 379 2.00 -12.40 -27.74
C PRO A 379 2.79 -11.09 -27.73
N VAL A 380 2.65 -10.33 -26.68
CA VAL A 380 3.53 -9.19 -26.47
C VAL A 380 4.83 -9.73 -25.90
N THR A 381 5.92 -9.31 -26.50
CA THR A 381 7.24 -9.43 -25.93
C THR A 381 7.62 -8.06 -25.44
N PRO A 382 7.95 -7.88 -24.17
CA PRO A 382 8.32 -6.59 -23.61
C PRO A 382 9.52 -5.96 -24.31
N ASP A 383 10.20 -6.73 -25.08
CA ASP A 383 11.48 -6.35 -25.63
C ASP A 383 11.35 -5.49 -26.85
N ASN A 384 11.83 -4.29 -26.69
CA ASN A 384 12.51 -3.64 -27.77
C ASN A 384 13.51 -4.64 -28.38
N PRO A 385 13.48 -4.94 -29.69
CA PRO A 385 14.46 -5.82 -30.34
C PRO A 385 15.92 -5.41 -30.08
N ALA A 386 16.17 -4.21 -29.56
CA ALA A 386 17.47 -3.74 -29.11
C ALA A 386 17.84 -4.21 -27.69
N GLU A 387 16.86 -4.61 -26.86
CA GLU A 387 17.05 -5.07 -25.47
C GLU A 387 17.05 -6.59 -25.33
N GLY A 388 16.49 -7.30 -26.31
CA GLY A 388 16.45 -8.78 -26.36
C GLY A 388 17.79 -9.46 -26.68
N LYS A 389 18.89 -8.78 -26.45
CA LYS A 389 20.21 -9.45 -26.48
C LYS A 389 20.44 -10.08 -25.10
N PRO A 390 20.88 -11.36 -25.06
CA PRO A 390 21.37 -11.96 -23.83
C PRO A 390 22.32 -10.98 -23.15
N VAL A 391 22.10 -10.69 -21.88
CA VAL A 391 23.12 -10.00 -21.10
C VAL A 391 24.31 -10.95 -21.02
N ASP A 392 25.47 -10.55 -21.55
CA ASP A 392 26.65 -11.40 -21.73
C ASP A 392 26.92 -12.27 -20.50
N GLY A 393 26.84 -13.58 -20.68
CA GLY A 393 27.13 -14.58 -19.65
C GLY A 393 26.00 -14.93 -18.67
N LEU A 394 24.79 -14.41 -18.85
CA LEU A 394 23.64 -14.78 -18.02
C LEU A 394 22.71 -15.75 -18.77
N PRO A 395 22.17 -16.81 -18.11
CA PRO A 395 21.15 -17.68 -18.68
C PRO A 395 19.80 -16.99 -18.78
N TYR A 396 19.82 -15.70 -19.04
CA TYR A 396 18.73 -14.76 -18.93
C TYR A 396 18.37 -14.24 -20.32
N ASP A 397 17.20 -14.59 -20.72
CA ASP A 397 16.59 -14.10 -21.94
C ASP A 397 15.39 -13.21 -21.53
N LYS A 398 15.59 -11.88 -21.62
CA LYS A 398 14.48 -10.93 -21.43
C LYS A 398 13.40 -11.09 -22.49
N ALA A 399 13.71 -11.74 -23.62
CA ALA A 399 12.80 -12.02 -24.72
C ALA A 399 11.71 -13.03 -24.30
N GLY A 400 10.97 -12.76 -23.24
CA GLY A 400 9.85 -13.57 -22.81
C GLY A 400 8.53 -12.83 -23.00
N SER A 401 7.45 -13.56 -22.81
CA SER A 401 6.11 -13.02 -22.71
C SER A 401 5.53 -13.29 -21.34
N ASP A 402 4.80 -12.34 -20.80
CA ASP A 402 4.22 -12.46 -19.48
C ASP A 402 2.86 -13.18 -19.57
N ILE A 403 2.59 -14.04 -18.59
CA ILE A 403 1.32 -14.75 -18.51
C ILE A 403 0.21 -13.77 -18.11
N ASP A 404 -0.91 -13.80 -18.80
CA ASP A 404 -2.10 -13.02 -18.47
C ASP A 404 -2.89 -13.67 -17.32
N THR A 405 -2.57 -13.28 -16.09
CA THR A 405 -3.28 -13.75 -14.90
C THR A 405 -4.67 -13.15 -14.73
N THR A 406 -5.09 -12.21 -15.59
CA THR A 406 -6.50 -11.79 -15.66
C THR A 406 -7.39 -12.88 -16.30
N ASN A 407 -6.79 -13.86 -16.98
CA ASN A 407 -7.44 -15.08 -17.39
C ASN A 407 -7.47 -16.08 -16.22
N PRO A 408 -8.67 -16.49 -15.73
CA PRO A 408 -8.75 -17.37 -14.56
C PRO A 408 -8.12 -18.75 -14.76
N GLU A 409 -8.14 -19.29 -16.00
CA GLU A 409 -7.51 -20.59 -16.29
C GLU A 409 -5.99 -20.47 -16.28
N ALA A 410 -5.45 -19.36 -16.84
CA ALA A 410 -4.03 -19.08 -16.82
C ALA A 410 -3.52 -18.82 -15.40
N ALA A 411 -4.25 -18.03 -14.60
CA ALA A 411 -3.93 -17.80 -13.20
C ALA A 411 -3.88 -19.09 -12.38
N LYS A 412 -4.90 -19.92 -12.53
CA LYS A 412 -4.95 -21.24 -11.85
C LYS A 412 -3.81 -22.16 -12.29
N TRP A 413 -3.50 -22.19 -13.57
CA TRP A 413 -2.41 -23.02 -14.09
C TRP A 413 -1.05 -22.52 -13.59
N TRP A 414 -0.86 -21.22 -13.55
CA TRP A 414 0.39 -20.62 -13.06
C TRP A 414 0.62 -20.90 -11.57
N TRP A 415 -0.44 -20.79 -10.76
CA TRP A 415 -0.35 -21.22 -9.36
C TRP A 415 0.00 -22.71 -9.25
N GLN A 416 -0.63 -23.58 -10.03
CA GLN A 416 -0.31 -25.00 -9.99
C GLN A 416 1.15 -25.27 -10.36
N LEU A 417 1.70 -24.54 -11.33
CA LEU A 417 3.11 -24.61 -11.69
C LEU A 417 4.02 -24.22 -10.52
N ILE A 418 3.72 -23.12 -9.83
CA ILE A 418 4.45 -22.67 -8.63
C ILE A 418 4.33 -23.73 -7.53
N HIS A 419 3.12 -24.21 -7.27
CA HIS A 419 2.87 -25.21 -6.24
C HIS A 419 3.67 -26.50 -6.46
N ASP A 420 3.60 -27.06 -7.66
CA ASP A 420 4.21 -28.37 -7.97
C ASP A 420 5.74 -28.31 -8.03
N ASN A 421 6.31 -27.20 -8.46
CA ASN A 421 7.74 -27.10 -8.69
C ASN A 421 8.51 -26.36 -7.59
N ILE A 422 7.86 -25.41 -6.90
CA ILE A 422 8.49 -24.54 -5.92
C ILE A 422 7.97 -24.82 -4.51
N ALA A 423 6.67 -24.65 -4.25
CA ALA A 423 6.09 -24.88 -2.93
C ALA A 423 6.32 -26.34 -2.45
N SER A 424 6.22 -27.33 -3.34
CA SER A 424 6.52 -28.74 -3.06
C SER A 424 7.96 -28.99 -2.56
N LYS A 425 8.88 -28.03 -2.77
CA LYS A 425 10.25 -28.06 -2.25
C LYS A 425 10.38 -27.40 -0.88
N GLY A 426 9.27 -26.94 -0.28
CA GLY A 426 9.22 -26.36 1.06
C GLY A 426 9.38 -24.84 1.12
N PHE A 427 9.32 -24.14 0.00
CA PHE A 427 9.25 -22.68 0.03
C PHE A 427 7.90 -22.23 0.59
N ASP A 428 7.93 -21.22 1.44
CA ASP A 428 6.78 -20.77 2.24
C ASP A 428 6.04 -19.61 1.60
N TYR A 429 6.79 -18.69 0.97
CA TYR A 429 6.30 -17.39 0.49
C TYR A 429 6.83 -17.09 -0.90
N PHE A 430 6.14 -16.17 -1.60
CA PHE A 430 6.43 -15.90 -3.01
C PHE A 430 6.65 -14.41 -3.23
N TRP A 431 7.78 -14.09 -3.83
CA TRP A 431 8.04 -12.75 -4.32
C TRP A 431 7.54 -12.66 -5.76
N ALA A 432 6.33 -12.09 -5.91
CA ALA A 432 5.74 -11.77 -7.21
C ALA A 432 6.37 -10.47 -7.74
N ASP A 433 7.55 -10.61 -8.30
CA ASP A 433 8.26 -9.53 -8.98
C ASP A 433 7.74 -9.37 -10.40
N GLU A 434 8.00 -8.22 -11.05
CA GLU A 434 7.48 -7.89 -12.40
C GLU A 434 5.95 -8.00 -12.46
N THR A 435 5.27 -7.48 -11.42
CA THR A 435 3.81 -7.46 -11.34
C THR A 435 3.16 -6.30 -12.11
N GLU A 436 3.93 -5.31 -12.50
CA GLU A 436 3.53 -4.35 -13.49
C GLU A 436 3.68 -4.99 -14.89
N PRO A 437 2.66 -4.93 -15.74
CA PRO A 437 2.81 -5.45 -17.09
C PRO A 437 3.89 -4.64 -17.81
N ASP A 438 4.94 -5.31 -18.26
CA ASP A 438 6.07 -4.72 -19.00
C ASP A 438 5.70 -4.24 -20.39
N LEU A 439 4.45 -3.76 -20.57
CA LEU A 439 3.92 -3.56 -21.90
C LEU A 439 3.73 -2.08 -22.24
N PRO A 440 4.04 -1.72 -23.48
CA PRO A 440 3.46 -0.50 -24.02
C PRO A 440 1.93 -0.70 -23.99
N PRO A 441 1.19 0.17 -23.30
CA PRO A 441 -0.27 0.05 -23.22
C PRO A 441 -0.94 0.09 -24.59
N ASP A 442 -0.24 0.60 -25.60
CA ASP A 442 -0.77 0.80 -26.94
C ASP A 442 -0.92 -0.51 -27.72
N GLY A 443 -2.15 -0.96 -27.86
CA GLY A 443 -2.49 -2.13 -28.67
C GLY A 443 -2.34 -3.48 -27.97
N ALA A 444 -1.86 -3.51 -26.72
CA ALA A 444 -1.84 -4.71 -25.91
C ALA A 444 -3.22 -5.03 -25.29
N TYR A 445 -3.49 -6.29 -25.06
CA TYR A 445 -4.71 -6.83 -24.49
C TYR A 445 -4.42 -7.78 -23.35
N LEU A 446 -5.26 -7.67 -22.36
CA LEU A 446 -5.50 -8.69 -21.34
C LEU A 446 -6.80 -9.44 -21.68
N SER A 447 -7.05 -10.58 -21.07
CA SER A 447 -8.30 -11.33 -21.22
C SER A 447 -9.55 -10.52 -20.84
N ILE A 448 -9.40 -9.54 -19.96
CA ILE A 448 -10.47 -8.63 -19.53
C ILE A 448 -10.65 -7.42 -20.45
N GLY A 449 -9.80 -7.24 -21.47
CA GLY A 449 -9.92 -6.18 -22.46
C GLY A 449 -8.63 -5.41 -22.76
N PRO A 450 -8.75 -4.22 -23.39
CA PRO A 450 -7.59 -3.43 -23.80
C PRO A 450 -6.65 -3.08 -22.63
N GLY A 451 -5.35 -3.25 -22.82
CA GLY A 451 -4.32 -2.93 -21.84
C GLY A 451 -4.37 -1.48 -21.38
N THR A 452 -4.55 -0.53 -22.32
CA THR A 452 -4.72 0.90 -22.01
C THR A 452 -5.87 1.20 -21.04
N ARG A 453 -6.84 0.29 -20.92
CA ARG A 453 -7.94 0.39 -19.97
C ARG A 453 -7.68 -0.36 -18.67
N TYR A 454 -6.95 -1.49 -18.69
CA TYR A 454 -6.97 -2.44 -17.59
C TYR A 454 -5.59 -2.79 -16.99
N PHE A 455 -4.48 -2.27 -17.49
CA PHE A 455 -3.17 -2.64 -16.96
C PHE A 455 -3.00 -2.36 -15.46
N ASN A 456 -3.52 -1.24 -14.98
CA ASN A 456 -3.42 -0.92 -13.55
C ASN A 456 -4.03 -1.96 -12.62
N VAL A 457 -4.93 -2.83 -13.10
CA VAL A 457 -5.53 -3.89 -12.27
C VAL A 457 -4.79 -5.23 -12.37
N TYR A 458 -3.82 -5.38 -13.24
CA TYR A 458 -3.07 -6.63 -13.40
C TYR A 458 -2.45 -7.12 -12.10
N PRO A 459 -1.76 -6.28 -11.28
CA PRO A 459 -1.18 -6.72 -10.01
C PRO A 459 -2.20 -7.27 -9.03
N LEU A 460 -3.45 -6.79 -9.08
CA LEU A 460 -4.53 -7.32 -8.27
C LEU A 460 -4.84 -8.79 -8.61
N PHE A 461 -4.90 -9.14 -9.90
CA PHE A 461 -5.13 -10.51 -10.35
C PHE A 461 -3.90 -11.39 -10.13
N HIS A 462 -2.72 -10.84 -10.36
CA HIS A 462 -1.47 -11.58 -10.22
C HIS A 462 -1.22 -12.02 -8.76
N THR A 463 -1.37 -11.10 -7.80
CA THR A 463 -1.26 -11.43 -6.38
C THR A 463 -2.41 -12.28 -5.88
N ALA A 464 -3.62 -12.14 -6.46
CA ALA A 464 -4.77 -13.00 -6.14
C ALA A 464 -4.53 -14.45 -6.55
N ALA A 465 -3.87 -14.72 -7.70
CA ALA A 465 -3.54 -16.07 -8.12
C ALA A 465 -2.72 -16.83 -7.07
N ILE A 466 -1.75 -16.16 -6.44
CA ILE A 466 -0.96 -16.72 -5.34
C ILE A 466 -1.81 -16.87 -4.08
N TYR A 467 -2.52 -15.80 -3.69
CA TYR A 467 -3.31 -15.77 -2.46
C TYR A 467 -4.39 -16.85 -2.43
N ASP A 468 -5.18 -16.93 -3.48
CA ASP A 468 -6.26 -17.91 -3.61
C ASP A 468 -5.71 -19.33 -3.69
N GLY A 469 -4.60 -19.51 -4.42
CA GLY A 469 -3.91 -20.78 -4.53
C GLY A 469 -3.40 -21.27 -3.17
N VAL A 470 -2.70 -20.45 -2.41
CA VAL A 470 -2.23 -20.79 -1.05
C VAL A 470 -3.40 -21.10 -0.13
N ARG A 471 -4.48 -20.34 -0.19
CA ARG A 471 -5.68 -20.61 0.64
C ARG A 471 -6.34 -21.94 0.29
N GLN A 472 -6.36 -22.31 -0.97
CA GLN A 472 -6.97 -23.56 -1.46
C GLN A 472 -6.12 -24.76 -1.12
N ASP A 473 -4.84 -24.74 -1.50
CA ASP A 473 -3.96 -25.92 -1.53
C ASP A 473 -2.98 -25.96 -0.34
N GLY A 474 -2.67 -24.81 0.25
CA GLY A 474 -1.55 -24.64 1.18
C GLY A 474 -0.22 -24.58 0.45
N VAL A 475 0.87 -24.39 1.20
CA VAL A 475 2.25 -24.43 0.68
C VAL A 475 3.01 -25.67 1.16
N ARG A 476 2.58 -26.26 2.27
CA ARG A 476 3.16 -27.51 2.81
C ARG A 476 2.07 -28.57 2.99
N PRO A 477 2.38 -29.84 2.78
CA PRO A 477 1.41 -30.93 2.99
C PRO A 477 0.79 -30.89 4.38
N GLY A 478 -0.54 -30.76 4.43
CA GLY A 478 -1.31 -30.76 5.67
C GLY A 478 -1.32 -29.43 6.46
N MET A 479 -0.65 -28.39 5.98
CA MET A 479 -0.63 -27.06 6.60
C MET A 479 -1.26 -26.03 5.67
N LYS A 480 -2.28 -25.33 6.16
CA LYS A 480 -2.88 -24.18 5.49
C LYS A 480 -2.31 -22.90 6.13
N ASN A 481 -1.11 -22.56 5.75
CA ASN A 481 -0.44 -21.36 6.20
C ASN A 481 -1.09 -20.11 5.59
N ARG A 482 -0.93 -18.96 6.26
CA ARG A 482 -1.28 -17.66 5.69
C ARG A 482 -0.41 -17.41 4.47
N SER A 483 -1.05 -16.93 3.42
CA SER A 483 -0.35 -16.44 2.24
C SER A 483 0.47 -15.21 2.57
N LEU A 484 1.66 -15.14 1.99
CA LEU A 484 2.46 -13.93 1.94
C LEU A 484 3.03 -13.82 0.53
N ALA A 485 2.66 -12.76 -0.16
CA ALA A 485 3.31 -12.33 -1.38
C ALA A 485 4.10 -11.04 -1.12
N LEU A 486 5.20 -10.87 -1.84
CA LEU A 486 5.90 -9.59 -1.96
C LEU A 486 5.64 -9.08 -3.38
N SER A 487 5.09 -7.88 -3.54
CA SER A 487 4.74 -7.31 -4.85
C SER A 487 5.27 -5.90 -5.01
N ARG A 488 5.74 -5.59 -6.22
CA ARG A 488 6.25 -4.27 -6.58
C ARG A 488 5.13 -3.29 -6.92
N ASP A 489 3.99 -3.79 -7.39
CA ASP A 489 2.89 -2.97 -7.86
C ASP A 489 1.58 -3.31 -7.13
N ALA A 490 0.67 -2.34 -7.07
CA ALA A 490 -0.63 -2.46 -6.42
C ALA A 490 -1.70 -1.64 -7.15
N PHE A 491 -2.95 -2.02 -6.94
CA PHE A 491 -4.12 -1.25 -7.30
C PHE A 491 -5.16 -1.30 -6.17
N THR A 492 -6.25 -0.54 -6.30
CA THR A 492 -7.38 -0.57 -5.35
C THR A 492 -7.77 -2.00 -5.00
N GLY A 493 -7.75 -2.35 -3.72
CA GLY A 493 -8.11 -3.68 -3.24
C GLY A 493 -6.97 -4.69 -3.16
N ALA A 494 -5.75 -4.36 -3.59
CA ALA A 494 -4.61 -5.28 -3.55
C ALA A 494 -4.23 -5.71 -2.12
N GLN A 495 -4.50 -4.88 -1.12
CA GLN A 495 -4.22 -5.19 0.30
C GLN A 495 -4.93 -6.47 0.79
N ARG A 496 -6.02 -6.90 0.14
CA ARG A 496 -6.77 -8.11 0.55
C ARG A 496 -6.09 -9.42 0.20
N ASN A 497 -5.05 -9.39 -0.63
CA ASN A 497 -4.37 -10.58 -1.15
C ASN A 497 -3.16 -11.01 -0.29
N GLY A 498 -3.07 -10.61 0.99
CA GLY A 498 -1.99 -11.03 1.88
C GLY A 498 -0.61 -10.62 1.36
N THR A 499 -0.49 -9.40 0.87
CA THR A 499 0.68 -8.92 0.16
C THR A 499 1.39 -7.81 0.94
N ILE A 500 2.71 -7.87 0.99
CA ILE A 500 3.58 -6.76 1.36
C ILE A 500 4.09 -6.09 0.08
N PHE A 501 4.27 -4.78 0.15
CA PHE A 501 4.69 -3.98 -1.00
C PHE A 501 5.99 -3.25 -0.69
N TRP A 502 6.91 -3.22 -1.64
CA TRP A 502 8.14 -2.46 -1.49
C TRP A 502 8.23 -1.33 -2.52
N SER A 503 9.11 -0.38 -2.26
CA SER A 503 9.22 0.84 -3.04
C SER A 503 10.06 0.71 -4.32
N SER A 504 10.12 -0.49 -4.89
CA SER A 504 10.86 -0.77 -6.13
C SER A 504 12.39 -0.55 -6.01
N ASP A 505 13.07 -0.49 -7.14
CA ASP A 505 14.53 -0.50 -7.35
C ASP A 505 15.15 0.87 -7.06
N ILE A 506 15.20 1.25 -5.80
CA ILE A 506 15.68 2.57 -5.35
C ILE A 506 17.18 2.65 -5.23
N SER A 507 17.73 3.85 -5.44
CA SER A 507 19.17 4.09 -5.34
C SER A 507 19.63 4.16 -3.88
N PRO A 508 20.86 3.66 -3.56
CA PRO A 508 21.43 3.70 -2.22
C PRO A 508 22.00 5.09 -1.92
N THR A 509 21.14 6.08 -1.74
CA THR A 509 21.49 7.48 -1.54
C THR A 509 20.70 8.12 -0.41
N TRP A 510 21.26 9.19 0.18
CA TRP A 510 20.57 10.00 1.17
C TRP A 510 19.28 10.64 0.63
N ASP A 511 19.27 11.06 -0.65
CA ASP A 511 18.07 11.58 -1.30
C ASP A 511 16.98 10.51 -1.41
N SER A 512 17.35 9.27 -1.76
CA SER A 512 16.40 8.16 -1.75
C SER A 512 15.85 7.89 -0.35
N LEU A 513 16.71 7.84 0.67
CA LEU A 513 16.26 7.64 2.06
C LEU A 513 15.23 8.70 2.47
N GLN A 514 15.52 9.98 2.15
CA GLN A 514 14.57 11.08 2.43
C GLN A 514 13.22 10.88 1.76
N ARG A 515 13.21 10.46 0.50
CA ARG A 515 11.99 10.24 -0.29
C ARG A 515 11.20 9.04 0.18
N GLN A 516 11.86 8.01 0.74
CA GLN A 516 11.18 6.80 1.18
C GLN A 516 10.19 7.05 2.32
N ILE A 517 10.38 8.06 3.14
CA ILE A 517 9.46 8.36 4.26
C ILE A 517 8.11 8.83 3.71
N PRO A 518 7.99 9.95 2.95
CA PRO A 518 6.71 10.37 2.39
C PRO A 518 6.14 9.37 1.38
N THR A 519 6.97 8.63 0.66
CA THR A 519 6.53 7.53 -0.22
C THR A 519 5.77 6.47 0.57
N GLY A 520 6.35 5.99 1.68
CA GLY A 520 5.71 5.03 2.57
C GLY A 520 4.44 5.58 3.21
N LEU A 521 4.43 6.85 3.61
CA LEU A 521 3.27 7.51 4.20
C LEU A 521 2.11 7.64 3.20
N ASN A 522 2.37 8.02 1.95
CA ASN A 522 1.33 8.09 0.92
C ASN A 522 0.84 6.70 0.50
N THR A 523 1.74 5.72 0.43
CA THR A 523 1.37 4.32 0.21
C THR A 523 0.41 3.85 1.30
N ALA A 524 0.75 4.07 2.56
CA ALA A 524 -0.09 3.75 3.71
C ALA A 524 -1.42 4.52 3.69
N ALA A 525 -1.38 5.82 3.36
CA ALA A 525 -2.57 6.67 3.20
C ALA A 525 -3.50 6.18 2.07
N SER A 526 -3.00 5.41 1.12
CA SER A 526 -3.79 4.79 0.05
C SER A 526 -4.45 3.47 0.45
N GLY A 527 -4.42 3.09 1.73
CA GLY A 527 -4.98 1.84 2.23
C GLY A 527 -4.07 0.61 2.05
N ILE A 528 -2.81 0.81 1.66
CA ILE A 528 -1.78 -0.23 1.56
C ILE A 528 -0.95 -0.23 2.86
N ALA A 529 -1.43 -0.93 3.86
CA ALA A 529 -0.88 -0.85 5.21
C ALA A 529 0.47 -1.57 5.38
N TYR A 530 0.74 -2.61 4.59
CA TYR A 530 1.98 -3.38 4.65
C TYR A 530 2.96 -2.92 3.59
N THR A 531 3.60 -1.80 3.86
CA THR A 531 4.63 -1.21 3.00
C THR A 531 6.02 -1.35 3.60
N GLY A 532 7.02 -1.40 2.74
CA GLY A 532 8.43 -1.40 3.09
C GLY A 532 9.27 -0.82 1.97
N ASN A 533 10.57 -0.92 2.11
CA ASN A 533 11.53 -0.56 1.06
C ASN A 533 12.77 -1.45 1.18
N ASP A 534 13.62 -1.37 0.19
CA ASP A 534 14.93 -2.02 0.21
C ASP A 534 15.86 -1.26 1.15
N ILE A 535 16.02 -1.76 2.38
CA ILE A 535 16.90 -1.12 3.37
C ILE A 535 18.33 -1.05 2.80
N GLY A 536 18.83 0.17 2.71
CA GLY A 536 20.13 0.48 2.12
C GLY A 536 20.10 0.80 0.63
N GLY A 537 18.93 0.72 -0.03
CA GLY A 537 18.75 0.89 -1.47
C GLY A 537 19.16 -0.35 -2.26
N TRP A 538 18.53 -0.56 -3.43
CA TRP A 538 18.78 -1.73 -4.26
C TRP A 538 19.85 -1.50 -5.33
N GLN A 539 19.75 -0.39 -6.07
CA GLN A 539 20.57 -0.11 -7.24
C GLN A 539 22.06 0.03 -6.91
N ASP A 540 22.88 -0.12 -7.95
CA ASP A 540 24.29 0.28 -7.90
C ASP A 540 24.41 1.80 -7.71
N LEU A 541 25.56 2.24 -7.25
CA LEU A 541 25.97 3.65 -7.19
C LEU A 541 26.70 4.04 -8.48
N PRO A 542 26.01 4.39 -9.59
CA PRO A 542 26.65 4.62 -10.88
C PRO A 542 27.65 5.77 -10.88
N TYR A 543 27.50 6.72 -9.95
CA TYR A 543 28.39 7.88 -9.83
C TYR A 543 29.66 7.63 -8.99
N ARG A 544 29.80 6.46 -8.36
CA ARG A 544 31.02 6.06 -7.63
C ARG A 544 31.99 5.24 -8.48
N HIS A 545 31.61 4.98 -9.72
CA HIS A 545 32.52 4.34 -10.68
C HIS A 545 33.57 5.34 -11.12
N THR A 546 34.74 5.21 -10.58
CA THR A 546 35.94 5.93 -11.07
C THR A 546 36.71 5.04 -12.00
N PRO A 547 37.54 5.59 -12.92
CA PRO A 547 38.44 4.76 -13.76
C PRO A 547 39.37 3.85 -12.95
N ALA A 548 39.67 4.22 -11.70
CA ALA A 548 40.48 3.41 -10.79
C ALA A 548 39.67 2.26 -10.14
N HIS A 549 38.31 2.30 -10.26
CA HIS A 549 37.40 1.39 -9.60
C HIS A 549 36.22 1.08 -10.51
N PRO A 550 36.46 0.38 -11.65
CA PRO A 550 35.38 -0.04 -12.52
C PRO A 550 34.45 -1.00 -11.81
N PRO A 551 33.16 -1.03 -12.20
CA PRO A 551 32.22 -2.00 -11.69
C PRO A 551 32.77 -3.41 -11.93
N LEU A 552 32.89 -4.21 -10.89
CA LEU A 552 33.12 -5.62 -11.02
C LEU A 552 31.76 -6.29 -11.31
N ILE A 553 31.44 -6.44 -12.58
CA ILE A 553 30.33 -7.28 -12.98
C ILE A 553 30.79 -8.72 -12.74
N ASP A 554 30.22 -9.33 -11.73
CA ASP A 554 30.29 -10.78 -11.59
C ASP A 554 29.61 -11.42 -12.80
N PRO A 555 30.23 -12.39 -13.48
CA PRO A 555 29.59 -13.13 -14.57
C PRO A 555 28.22 -13.71 -14.22
N ALA A 556 27.94 -13.90 -12.94
CA ALA A 556 26.66 -14.37 -12.45
C ALA A 556 25.65 -13.25 -12.10
N GLY A 557 25.91 -11.99 -12.49
CA GLY A 557 24.99 -10.86 -12.33
C GLY A 557 24.99 -10.17 -10.96
N ALA A 558 25.71 -10.70 -9.98
CA ALA A 558 25.92 -9.92 -8.76
C ALA A 558 26.98 -8.85 -9.06
N ARG A 559 26.65 -7.62 -8.80
CA ARG A 559 27.53 -6.50 -9.01
C ARG A 559 28.27 -6.24 -7.70
N ASP A 560 29.56 -6.54 -7.65
CA ASP A 560 30.44 -6.25 -6.50
C ASP A 560 30.87 -4.77 -6.52
N ASN A 561 29.84 -3.89 -6.50
CA ASN A 561 30.02 -2.45 -6.75
C ASN A 561 29.96 -1.60 -5.51
N VAL A 562 29.57 -2.17 -4.41
CA VAL A 562 29.62 -1.46 -3.14
C VAL A 562 31.00 -1.63 -2.59
N ARG A 563 31.85 -0.67 -2.90
CA ARG A 563 32.88 -0.36 -1.97
C ARG A 563 32.17 0.22 -0.76
N TYR A 564 32.44 -0.35 0.38
CA TYR A 564 32.15 0.23 1.66
C TYR A 564 33.05 1.47 1.84
N ASP A 565 32.92 2.43 0.88
CA ASP A 565 33.51 3.75 1.03
C ASP A 565 32.98 4.35 2.31
N ASP A 566 33.77 5.17 2.97
CA ASP A 566 33.63 5.61 4.34
C ASP A 566 32.24 6.16 4.76
N ASP A 567 31.36 6.47 3.80
CA ASP A 567 30.03 7.06 4.04
C ASP A 567 28.82 6.09 3.88
N TYR A 568 28.97 4.97 3.16
CA TYR A 568 27.85 4.06 2.95
C TYR A 568 27.42 3.29 4.21
N PRO A 569 28.33 2.85 5.09
CA PRO A 569 27.92 2.24 6.36
C PRO A 569 27.05 3.16 7.21
N GLU A 570 27.30 4.49 7.21
CA GLU A 570 26.43 5.44 7.90
C GLU A 570 25.02 5.47 7.28
N LEU A 571 24.93 5.58 5.96
CA LEU A 571 23.65 5.55 5.25
C LEU A 571 22.87 4.26 5.56
N TYR A 572 23.57 3.12 5.52
CA TYR A 572 22.94 1.83 5.80
C TYR A 572 22.43 1.73 7.24
N VAL A 573 23.23 2.18 8.22
CA VAL A 573 22.80 2.23 9.63
C VAL A 573 21.55 3.09 9.80
N ARG A 574 21.55 4.32 9.24
CA ARG A 574 20.39 5.22 9.35
C ARG A 574 19.16 4.66 8.65
N TRP A 575 19.36 3.97 7.53
CA TRP A 575 18.25 3.32 6.84
C TRP A 575 17.73 2.10 7.61
N PHE A 576 18.61 1.34 8.24
CA PHE A 576 18.22 0.21 9.07
C PHE A 576 17.49 0.63 10.34
N GLU A 577 17.92 1.73 10.97
CA GLU A 577 17.18 2.39 12.06
C GLU A 577 15.75 2.74 11.66
N TYR A 578 15.57 3.39 10.51
CA TYR A 578 14.26 3.68 9.92
C TYR A 578 13.50 2.39 9.61
N GLY A 579 14.15 1.41 9.00
CA GLY A 579 13.58 0.12 8.65
C GLY A 579 12.99 -0.66 9.84
N THR A 580 13.55 -0.44 11.05
CA THR A 580 13.04 -1.04 12.29
C THR A 580 11.60 -0.62 12.60
N PHE A 581 11.20 0.56 12.15
CA PHE A 581 9.87 1.15 12.35
C PHE A 581 9.04 1.22 11.06
N LEU A 582 9.31 0.31 10.12
CA LEU A 582 8.44 0.06 8.98
C LEU A 582 7.46 -1.09 9.27
N PRO A 583 6.32 -1.14 8.59
CA PRO A 583 5.43 -2.31 8.65
C PRO A 583 6.15 -3.62 8.36
N THR A 584 7.01 -3.64 7.35
CA THR A 584 7.85 -4.79 6.99
C THR A 584 9.32 -4.38 6.97
N MET A 585 10.18 -5.19 7.57
CA MET A 585 11.61 -4.91 7.70
C MET A 585 12.41 -5.86 6.80
N ARG A 586 12.79 -5.40 5.61
CA ARG A 586 13.52 -6.20 4.62
C ARG A 586 14.79 -5.50 4.15
N THR A 587 15.92 -6.18 4.22
CA THR A 587 17.13 -5.75 3.53
C THR A 587 17.16 -6.31 2.13
N HIS A 588 17.56 -5.51 1.15
CA HIS A 588 17.79 -5.96 -0.22
C HIS A 588 18.80 -5.07 -0.95
N GLY A 589 19.40 -5.60 -2.02
CA GLY A 589 20.28 -4.84 -2.89
C GLY A 589 21.23 -5.73 -3.67
N THR A 590 21.89 -5.15 -4.64
CA THR A 590 22.85 -5.81 -5.55
C THR A 590 24.22 -6.04 -4.90
N ARG A 591 24.39 -5.68 -3.64
CA ARG A 591 25.66 -5.81 -2.89
C ARG A 591 26.04 -7.28 -2.70
N LYS A 592 27.34 -7.55 -2.80
CA LYS A 592 27.87 -8.90 -2.60
C LYS A 592 27.56 -9.47 -1.23
N TYR A 593 27.61 -8.62 -0.21
CA TYR A 593 27.31 -8.95 1.17
C TYR A 593 26.26 -7.97 1.69
N ASN A 594 25.20 -8.45 2.32
CA ASN A 594 24.10 -7.63 2.81
C ASN A 594 23.63 -8.07 4.22
N GLU A 595 24.43 -8.83 4.90
CA GLU A 595 24.20 -9.31 6.25
C GLU A 595 24.58 -8.22 7.26
N VAL A 596 23.96 -8.18 8.43
CA VAL A 596 24.19 -7.13 9.45
C VAL A 596 25.65 -7.00 9.91
N TRP A 597 26.45 -8.06 9.82
CA TRP A 597 27.88 -8.05 10.14
C TRP A 597 28.81 -7.59 9.01
N SER A 598 28.25 -7.23 7.86
CA SER A 598 29.01 -6.94 6.64
C SER A 598 29.45 -5.48 6.52
N TYR A 599 29.01 -4.59 7.43
CA TYR A 599 29.20 -3.13 7.31
C TYR A 599 30.28 -2.58 8.24
N GLY A 600 31.11 -3.45 8.83
CA GLY A 600 32.25 -3.10 9.67
C GLY A 600 31.92 -3.04 11.17
N THR A 601 32.95 -3.05 11.96
CA THR A 601 32.89 -3.23 13.42
C THR A 601 32.16 -2.10 14.17
N GLN A 602 32.00 -0.94 13.56
CA GLN A 602 31.24 0.17 14.13
C GLN A 602 29.75 0.01 13.85
N ALA A 603 29.37 -0.42 12.66
CA ALA A 603 27.98 -0.56 12.23
C ALA A 603 27.32 -1.83 12.82
N GLU A 604 28.04 -2.95 12.86
CA GLU A 604 27.50 -4.24 13.30
C GLU A 604 26.75 -4.17 14.66
N PRO A 605 27.33 -3.65 15.75
CA PRO A 605 26.64 -3.61 17.03
C PRO A 605 25.39 -2.69 17.03
N ILE A 606 25.37 -1.67 16.15
CA ILE A 606 24.22 -0.79 15.99
C ILE A 606 23.09 -1.54 15.26
N LEU A 607 23.42 -2.23 14.18
CA LEU A 607 22.45 -3.02 13.42
C LEU A 607 21.86 -4.14 14.27
N GLU A 608 22.68 -4.83 15.08
CA GLU A 608 22.21 -5.80 16.05
C GLU A 608 21.26 -5.21 17.11
N LYS A 609 21.57 -4.02 17.63
CA LYS A 609 20.72 -3.29 18.57
C LYS A 609 19.31 -3.08 17.99
N TYR A 610 19.22 -2.58 16.77
CA TYR A 610 17.94 -2.28 16.13
C TYR A 610 17.21 -3.53 15.68
N LEU A 611 17.92 -4.54 15.23
CA LEU A 611 17.34 -5.85 14.93
C LEU A 611 16.70 -6.45 16.21
N LYS A 612 17.39 -6.47 17.32
CA LYS A 612 16.85 -6.95 18.62
C LYS A 612 15.69 -6.07 19.12
N LEU A 613 15.75 -4.75 18.89
CA LEU A 613 14.65 -3.83 19.23
C LEU A 613 13.37 -4.17 18.46
N ARG A 614 13.46 -4.51 17.15
CA ARG A 614 12.32 -4.95 16.36
C ARG A 614 11.59 -6.11 17.03
N TYR A 615 12.33 -7.11 17.51
CA TYR A 615 11.75 -8.27 18.19
C TYR A 615 11.25 -7.95 19.60
N THR A 616 11.91 -7.04 20.30
CA THR A 616 11.40 -6.54 21.60
C THR A 616 10.04 -5.85 21.42
N LEU A 617 9.83 -5.15 20.32
CA LEU A 617 8.57 -4.49 19.99
C LEU A 617 7.53 -5.45 19.35
N MET A 618 7.84 -6.72 19.11
CA MET A 618 6.96 -7.64 18.37
C MET A 618 5.55 -7.77 18.97
N PRO A 619 5.33 -7.82 20.30
CA PRO A 619 3.98 -7.84 20.84
C PRO A 619 3.17 -6.59 20.48
N TYR A 620 3.82 -5.43 20.42
CA TYR A 620 3.21 -4.19 19.93
C TYR A 620 2.93 -4.27 18.43
N ILE A 621 3.94 -4.60 17.62
CA ILE A 621 3.87 -4.60 16.16
C ILE A 621 2.82 -5.60 15.65
N TYR A 622 2.79 -6.81 16.20
CA TYR A 622 1.82 -7.83 15.79
C TYR A 622 0.38 -7.44 16.14
N SER A 623 0.20 -6.74 17.27
CA SER A 623 -1.10 -6.17 17.65
C SER A 623 -1.53 -5.03 16.72
N LEU A 624 -0.59 -4.25 16.17
CA LEU A 624 -0.90 -3.26 15.11
C LEU A 624 -1.38 -3.93 13.83
N GLY A 625 -0.82 -5.09 13.47
CA GLY A 625 -1.33 -5.90 12.35
C GLY A 625 -2.79 -6.30 12.55
N TRP A 626 -3.15 -6.71 13.78
CA TRP A 626 -4.54 -6.98 14.14
C TRP A 626 -5.43 -5.73 14.04
N PHE A 627 -4.96 -4.60 14.53
CA PHE A 627 -5.67 -3.32 14.39
C PHE A 627 -5.94 -2.99 12.92
N THR A 628 -4.94 -3.15 12.04
CA THR A 628 -5.10 -2.96 10.60
C THR A 628 -6.11 -3.94 10.01
N HIS A 629 -6.06 -5.21 10.40
CA HIS A 629 -7.03 -6.21 9.95
C HIS A 629 -8.47 -5.81 10.31
N GLN A 630 -8.69 -5.28 11.52
CA GLN A 630 -10.01 -4.88 12.01
C GLN A 630 -10.52 -3.59 11.38
N THR A 631 -9.65 -2.62 11.17
CA THR A 631 -10.05 -1.25 10.81
C THR A 631 -9.68 -0.84 9.37
N GLY A 632 -8.71 -1.50 8.76
CA GLY A 632 -8.09 -1.07 7.50
C GLY A 632 -7.08 0.06 7.68
N ALA A 633 -7.01 0.69 8.86
CA ALA A 633 -6.09 1.79 9.11
C ALA A 633 -4.63 1.32 9.13
N PRO A 634 -3.70 2.08 8.53
CA PRO A 634 -2.28 1.75 8.55
C PRO A 634 -1.67 2.01 9.93
N PHE A 635 -0.56 1.34 10.23
CA PHE A 635 0.21 1.61 11.44
C PHE A 635 1.52 2.38 11.19
N MET A 636 1.91 2.63 9.94
CA MET A 636 2.79 3.73 9.56
C MET A 636 1.90 4.92 9.16
N ARG A 637 1.86 5.96 9.99
CA ARG A 637 0.82 6.99 9.95
C ARG A 637 1.41 8.39 9.82
N ALA A 638 1.01 9.12 8.80
CA ALA A 638 1.33 10.54 8.71
C ALA A 638 0.71 11.32 9.89
N LEU A 639 1.40 12.35 10.36
CA LEU A 639 1.00 13.04 11.59
C LEU A 639 -0.40 13.65 11.52
N PHE A 640 -0.88 14.05 10.34
CA PHE A 640 -2.23 14.58 10.16
C PHE A 640 -3.33 13.58 10.55
N MET A 641 -3.05 12.28 10.48
CA MET A 641 -4.02 11.23 10.80
C MET A 641 -4.38 11.21 12.28
N ASP A 642 -3.40 11.51 13.14
CA ASP A 642 -3.54 11.45 14.60
C ASP A 642 -3.67 12.83 15.27
N PHE A 643 -3.27 13.90 14.56
CA PHE A 643 -3.26 15.28 15.07
C PHE A 643 -3.95 16.25 14.11
N PRO A 644 -5.21 15.99 13.69
CA PRO A 644 -5.89 16.81 12.66
C PRO A 644 -6.15 18.27 13.08
N ALA A 645 -6.08 18.57 14.37
CA ALA A 645 -6.26 19.92 14.91
C ALA A 645 -4.97 20.76 14.91
N ASP A 646 -3.83 20.14 14.60
CA ASP A 646 -2.54 20.81 14.53
C ASP A 646 -2.17 21.09 13.07
N GLU A 647 -2.41 22.31 12.60
CA GLU A 647 -2.16 22.68 11.20
C GLU A 647 -0.70 22.51 10.76
N LYS A 648 0.26 22.52 11.69
CA LYS A 648 1.68 22.37 11.36
C LYS A 648 2.04 20.99 10.84
N VAL A 649 1.25 19.95 11.17
CA VAL A 649 1.55 18.57 10.77
C VAL A 649 1.12 18.24 9.35
N SER A 650 0.44 19.14 8.66
CA SER A 650 -0.16 18.87 7.33
C SER A 650 0.88 18.44 6.27
N ASP A 651 2.11 18.95 6.33
CA ASP A 651 3.18 18.59 5.37
C ASP A 651 4.50 18.18 6.06
N ILE A 652 4.43 17.70 7.30
CA ILE A 652 5.62 17.08 7.94
C ILE A 652 5.79 15.69 7.31
N ARG A 653 6.84 15.54 6.51
CA ARG A 653 7.08 14.38 5.65
C ARG A 653 8.25 13.51 6.07
N ASP A 654 8.96 13.87 7.12
CA ASP A 654 10.16 13.20 7.62
C ASP A 654 10.05 12.74 9.08
N GLU A 655 8.79 12.75 9.58
CA GLU A 655 8.38 12.24 10.88
C GLU A 655 7.01 11.56 10.74
N TYR A 656 6.77 10.53 11.53
CA TYR A 656 5.50 9.79 11.46
C TYR A 656 5.20 9.04 12.76
N MET A 657 3.93 8.68 12.95
CA MET A 657 3.53 7.76 14.02
C MET A 657 3.69 6.31 13.53
N PHE A 658 4.30 5.47 14.35
CA PHE A 658 4.31 4.02 14.21
C PHE A 658 3.33 3.42 15.22
N GLY A 659 2.12 3.15 14.75
CA GLY A 659 0.96 2.90 15.58
C GLY A 659 0.56 4.12 16.42
N PRO A 660 -0.28 3.95 17.44
CA PRO A 660 -0.81 5.07 18.22
C PRO A 660 0.19 5.69 19.22
N ALA A 661 1.33 5.02 19.47
CA ALA A 661 2.22 5.38 20.58
C ALA A 661 3.54 6.02 20.16
N LEU A 662 4.17 5.59 19.09
CA LEU A 662 5.56 5.94 18.77
C LEU A 662 5.65 7.00 17.66
N LEU A 663 6.25 8.14 17.94
CA LEU A 663 6.68 9.14 16.96
C LEU A 663 8.12 8.82 16.56
N VAL A 664 8.35 8.60 15.28
CA VAL A 664 9.63 8.23 14.68
C VAL A 664 10.13 9.38 13.83
N ALA A 665 11.35 9.87 14.10
CA ALA A 665 11.98 10.95 13.35
C ALA A 665 13.35 10.51 12.80
N PRO A 666 13.41 9.84 11.64
CA PRO A 666 14.64 9.32 11.08
C PRO A 666 15.70 10.41 10.83
N VAL A 667 16.96 10.06 10.98
CA VAL A 667 18.08 10.92 10.58
C VAL A 667 18.35 10.70 9.09
N ILE A 668 18.14 11.74 8.31
CA ILE A 668 18.09 11.69 6.83
C ILE A 668 19.19 12.50 6.15
N HIS A 669 20.16 13.01 6.90
CA HIS A 669 21.28 13.78 6.39
C HIS A 669 22.60 13.17 6.84
N GLN A 670 23.53 13.04 5.88
CA GLN A 670 24.87 12.52 6.12
C GLN A 670 25.61 13.34 7.20
N GLY A 671 26.27 12.65 8.13
CA GLY A 671 27.08 13.27 9.18
C GLY A 671 26.27 13.99 10.27
N ALA A 672 24.94 13.92 10.24
CA ALA A 672 24.13 14.59 11.23
C ALA A 672 24.21 13.87 12.59
N THR A 673 24.52 14.64 13.64
CA THR A 673 24.58 14.19 15.03
C THR A 673 23.46 14.79 15.88
N THR A 674 22.63 15.62 15.28
CA THR A 674 21.42 16.22 15.85
C THR A 674 20.26 16.17 14.86
N ARG A 675 19.04 16.24 15.35
CA ARG A 675 17.81 16.26 14.57
C ARG A 675 16.82 17.26 15.17
N GLU A 676 16.25 18.12 14.34
CA GLU A 676 15.08 18.90 14.72
C GLU A 676 13.84 18.02 14.58
N VAL A 677 13.03 17.94 15.63
CA VAL A 677 11.81 17.12 15.67
C VAL A 677 10.64 18.00 16.10
N TYR A 678 9.56 17.98 15.36
CA TYR A 678 8.31 18.59 15.76
C TYR A 678 7.53 17.63 16.64
N LEU A 679 7.23 18.01 17.85
CA LEU A 679 6.35 17.28 18.75
C LEU A 679 4.91 17.82 18.57
N PRO A 680 3.99 17.06 17.94
CA PRO A 680 2.62 17.52 17.70
C PRO A 680 1.91 18.04 18.95
N ALA A 681 1.09 19.08 18.74
CA ALA A 681 0.33 19.72 19.81
C ALA A 681 -0.81 18.81 20.35
N GLY A 682 -1.36 19.21 21.50
CA GLY A 682 -2.52 18.53 22.11
C GLY A 682 -2.16 17.36 23.03
N THR A 683 -0.88 17.02 23.17
CA THR A 683 -0.38 15.99 24.08
C THR A 683 1.02 16.30 24.57
N ASP A 684 1.45 15.65 25.65
CA ASP A 684 2.85 15.60 26.04
C ASP A 684 3.53 14.38 25.40
N TRP A 685 4.85 14.38 25.39
CA TRP A 685 5.71 13.35 24.80
C TRP A 685 6.77 12.90 25.78
N TYR A 686 7.25 11.68 25.61
CA TYR A 686 8.37 11.13 26.35
C TYR A 686 9.45 10.72 25.35
N ASN A 687 10.69 11.16 25.57
CA ASN A 687 11.82 10.59 24.82
C ASN A 687 11.93 9.12 25.18
N TYR A 688 11.88 8.24 24.17
CA TYR A 688 11.91 6.79 24.37
C TYR A 688 13.18 6.28 25.11
N TRP A 689 14.31 6.93 24.81
CA TRP A 689 15.62 6.51 25.32
C TRP A 689 15.91 7.01 26.73
N THR A 690 15.50 8.22 27.05
CA THR A 690 15.82 8.89 28.33
C THR A 690 14.65 8.92 29.31
N ASN A 691 13.43 8.63 28.84
CA ASN A 691 12.18 8.83 29.57
C ASN A 691 11.90 10.30 29.97
N GLU A 692 12.62 11.27 29.42
CA GLU A 692 12.37 12.69 29.63
C GLU A 692 11.00 13.07 29.09
N LYS A 693 10.25 13.81 29.89
CA LYS A 693 8.91 14.34 29.51
C LYS A 693 9.04 15.70 28.85
N LEU A 694 8.40 15.86 27.71
CA LEU A 694 8.43 17.05 26.86
C LEU A 694 7.01 17.49 26.51
N HIS A 695 6.80 18.81 26.33
CA HIS A 695 5.51 19.35 25.89
C HIS A 695 5.38 19.25 24.36
N GLY A 696 4.17 19.00 23.88
CA GLY A 696 3.86 19.10 22.46
C GLY A 696 3.70 20.55 21.97
N GLY A 697 3.48 20.72 20.66
CA GLY A 697 3.30 21.99 19.99
C GLY A 697 4.59 22.77 19.72
N GLN A 698 5.76 22.11 19.79
CA GLN A 698 7.08 22.74 19.63
C GLN A 698 8.02 21.90 18.77
N THR A 699 8.96 22.57 18.12
CA THR A 699 10.12 21.93 17.52
C THR A 699 11.26 21.92 18.53
N ILE A 700 11.91 20.77 18.68
CA ILE A 700 13.07 20.59 19.57
C ILE A 700 14.27 20.09 18.77
N THR A 701 15.47 20.41 19.19
CA THR A 701 16.71 19.83 18.66
C THR A 701 17.19 18.76 19.62
N VAL A 702 17.32 17.53 19.14
CA VAL A 702 17.78 16.39 19.95
C VAL A 702 19.10 15.83 19.45
N GLN A 703 19.87 15.25 20.36
CA GLN A 703 21.08 14.52 20.00
C GLN A 703 20.69 13.22 19.27
N ALA A 704 21.35 12.96 18.16
CA ALA A 704 21.13 11.79 17.32
C ALA A 704 22.46 11.17 16.88
N PRO A 705 23.29 10.66 17.85
CA PRO A 705 24.50 9.95 17.50
C PRO A 705 24.16 8.78 16.59
N ILE A 706 25.17 8.23 15.89
CA ILE A 706 24.96 7.22 14.83
C ILE A 706 24.18 5.98 15.29
N ASP A 707 24.14 5.71 16.57
CA ASP A 707 23.45 4.57 17.17
C ASP A 707 22.06 4.91 17.73
N THR A 708 21.53 6.11 17.43
CA THR A 708 20.28 6.60 18.04
C THR A 708 19.40 7.31 17.05
N ILE A 709 18.29 6.66 16.67
CA ILE A 709 17.17 7.32 15.99
C ILE A 709 16.35 8.10 17.03
N PRO A 710 16.01 9.38 16.82
CA PRO A 710 15.06 10.09 17.64
C PRO A 710 13.69 9.41 17.64
N LEU A 711 13.24 9.01 18.82
CA LEU A 711 12.02 8.25 19.04
C LEU A 711 11.32 8.81 20.28
N PHE A 712 10.04 9.11 20.14
CA PHE A 712 9.23 9.64 21.24
C PHE A 712 7.96 8.82 21.43
N VAL A 713 7.47 8.82 22.65
CA VAL A 713 6.24 8.12 23.02
C VAL A 713 5.20 9.13 23.44
N LYS A 714 4.02 9.04 22.84
CA LYS A 714 2.89 9.89 23.20
C LYS A 714 2.44 9.64 24.65
N ALA A 715 2.22 10.67 25.45
CA ALA A 715 1.62 10.54 26.76
C ALA A 715 0.24 9.86 26.67
N GLY A 716 -0.07 9.01 27.64
CA GLY A 716 -1.25 8.14 27.56
C GLY A 716 -1.03 6.95 26.60
N SER A 717 0.17 6.37 26.59
CA SER A 717 0.46 5.17 25.80
C SER A 717 0.85 3.99 26.66
N ILE A 718 0.54 2.80 26.16
CA ILE A 718 0.93 1.51 26.76
C ILE A 718 1.73 0.76 25.70
N LEU A 719 2.98 0.41 26.03
CA LEU A 719 3.85 -0.39 25.16
C LEU A 719 4.13 -1.76 25.79
N PRO A 720 3.56 -2.84 25.26
CA PRO A 720 3.94 -4.19 25.62
C PRO A 720 5.28 -4.55 24.95
N LEU A 721 6.25 -5.00 25.71
CA LEU A 721 7.59 -5.34 25.24
C LEU A 721 7.87 -6.82 25.55
N GLY A 722 8.29 -7.57 24.54
CA GLY A 722 8.66 -8.96 24.63
C GLY A 722 10.15 -9.17 24.92
N ALA A 723 10.53 -10.39 25.25
CA ALA A 723 11.93 -10.79 25.26
C ALA A 723 12.51 -10.74 23.84
N PRO A 724 13.77 -10.37 23.64
CA PRO A 724 14.41 -10.58 22.36
C PRO A 724 14.51 -12.09 22.09
N VAL A 725 14.06 -12.52 20.91
CA VAL A 725 14.06 -13.90 20.43
C VAL A 725 14.77 -13.96 19.08
N GLU A 726 15.22 -15.14 18.68
CA GLU A 726 15.90 -15.33 17.38
C GLU A 726 14.92 -15.53 16.22
N SER A 727 13.65 -15.88 16.52
CA SER A 727 12.57 -16.03 15.54
C SER A 727 11.21 -15.69 16.16
N THR A 728 10.26 -15.26 15.34
CA THR A 728 8.86 -15.08 15.76
C THR A 728 8.14 -16.39 16.05
N HIS A 729 8.73 -17.55 15.68
CA HIS A 729 8.28 -18.89 16.08
C HIS A 729 8.69 -19.27 17.50
N ASP A 730 9.67 -18.56 18.06
CA ASP A 730 10.11 -18.84 19.43
C ASP A 730 9.05 -18.35 20.42
N HIS A 731 8.94 -19.04 21.55
CA HIS A 731 8.11 -18.57 22.65
C HIS A 731 8.65 -17.24 23.17
N GLN A 732 7.88 -16.18 23.01
CA GLN A 732 8.27 -14.84 23.42
C GLN A 732 7.47 -14.39 24.65
N PRO A 733 8.01 -14.52 25.85
CA PRO A 733 7.36 -14.00 27.04
C PRO A 733 7.35 -12.46 27.00
N LEU A 734 6.25 -11.88 27.47
CA LEU A 734 6.19 -10.46 27.71
C LEU A 734 7.12 -10.12 28.90
N GLN A 735 8.06 -9.20 28.68
CA GLN A 735 9.00 -8.76 29.70
C GLN A 735 8.54 -7.53 30.45
N LYS A 736 7.86 -6.61 29.74
CA LYS A 736 7.42 -5.33 30.30
C LYS A 736 6.12 -4.85 29.67
N ILE A 737 5.35 -4.15 30.48
CA ILE A 737 4.25 -3.29 30.05
C ILE A 737 4.65 -1.88 30.49
N LYS A 738 5.21 -1.10 29.55
CA LYS A 738 5.58 0.30 29.84
C LYS A 738 4.38 1.21 29.65
N VAL A 739 4.06 1.97 30.68
CA VAL A 739 3.02 2.99 30.64
C VAL A 739 3.68 4.37 30.69
N TYR A 740 3.30 5.20 29.72
CA TYR A 740 3.70 6.61 29.63
C TYR A 740 2.54 7.50 30.08
N PRO A 741 2.54 7.94 31.34
CA PRO A 741 1.37 8.58 31.95
C PRO A 741 1.09 9.97 31.34
N GLY A 742 -0.08 10.55 31.69
CA GLY A 742 -0.50 11.89 31.28
C GLY A 742 -1.99 11.98 30.97
N VAL A 743 -2.54 10.93 30.42
CA VAL A 743 -3.99 10.71 30.22
C VAL A 743 -4.30 9.23 30.32
N ASN A 744 -5.59 8.89 30.43
CA ASN A 744 -6.02 7.49 30.35
C ASN A 744 -5.59 6.89 29.00
N ALA A 745 -5.20 5.61 29.05
CA ALA A 745 -4.72 4.89 27.87
C ALA A 745 -5.39 3.52 27.73
N GLU A 746 -5.47 3.08 26.51
CA GLU A 746 -5.92 1.74 26.16
C GLU A 746 -5.02 1.14 25.08
N PHE A 747 -4.72 -0.15 25.17
CA PHE A 747 -4.05 -0.91 24.12
C PHE A 747 -4.53 -2.35 24.11
N THR A 748 -4.94 -2.84 22.95
CA THR A 748 -5.36 -4.23 22.79
C THR A 748 -4.20 -5.08 22.29
N LEU A 749 -3.68 -5.93 23.14
CA LEU A 749 -2.68 -6.94 22.83
C LEU A 749 -3.38 -8.11 22.13
N TYR A 750 -2.85 -8.52 20.97
CA TYR A 750 -3.35 -9.63 20.18
C TYR A 750 -2.32 -10.76 20.12
N ASN A 751 -2.80 -12.00 20.16
CA ASN A 751 -1.98 -13.19 19.97
C ASN A 751 -2.81 -14.35 19.39
N ASP A 752 -2.21 -15.10 18.46
CA ASP A 752 -2.72 -16.32 17.85
C ASP A 752 -1.59 -17.31 17.55
N ASP A 753 -1.81 -18.27 16.65
CA ASP A 753 -0.76 -19.22 16.26
C ASP A 753 0.33 -18.60 15.34
N GLY A 754 0.12 -17.40 14.84
CA GLY A 754 1.05 -16.68 13.96
C GLY A 754 1.17 -17.21 12.54
N THR A 755 0.55 -18.34 12.23
CA THR A 755 0.83 -19.10 11.01
C THR A 755 -0.41 -19.40 10.18
N THR A 756 -1.52 -19.81 10.81
CA THR A 756 -2.71 -20.29 10.09
C THR A 756 -3.83 -19.27 10.02
N TYR A 757 -4.87 -19.58 9.24
CA TYR A 757 -6.11 -18.80 9.19
C TYR A 757 -7.10 -19.14 10.33
N ALA A 758 -6.67 -19.80 11.40
CA ALA A 758 -7.52 -20.16 12.55
C ALA A 758 -8.16 -18.91 13.20
N TYR A 759 -7.48 -17.78 13.15
CA TYR A 759 -7.98 -16.50 13.65
C TYR A 759 -9.31 -16.06 12.99
N GLU A 760 -9.55 -16.41 11.71
CA GLU A 760 -10.82 -16.13 11.02
C GLU A 760 -12.00 -16.89 11.64
N LYS A 761 -11.73 -17.95 12.42
CA LYS A 761 -12.70 -18.76 13.15
C LYS A 761 -12.78 -18.42 14.63
N GLY A 762 -12.08 -17.35 15.05
CA GLY A 762 -12.06 -16.90 16.44
C GLY A 762 -10.98 -17.57 17.30
N ASP A 763 -10.06 -18.34 16.72
CA ASP A 763 -8.96 -18.96 17.46
C ASP A 763 -7.81 -17.96 17.63
N TYR A 764 -8.01 -17.01 18.52
CA TYR A 764 -7.04 -16.02 18.93
C TYR A 764 -7.36 -15.51 20.34
N LYS A 765 -6.46 -14.77 20.92
CA LYS A 765 -6.63 -14.10 22.20
C LYS A 765 -6.41 -12.61 22.05
N THR A 766 -7.30 -11.82 22.67
CA THR A 766 -7.09 -10.39 22.87
C THR A 766 -7.11 -10.05 24.33
N THR A 767 -6.22 -9.17 24.75
CA THR A 767 -6.20 -8.59 26.09
C THR A 767 -6.16 -7.08 25.96
N THR A 768 -7.22 -6.41 26.39
CA THR A 768 -7.26 -4.95 26.40
C THR A 768 -6.69 -4.43 27.72
N LEU A 769 -5.53 -3.81 27.63
CA LEU A 769 -4.87 -3.11 28.73
C LEU A 769 -5.47 -1.72 28.87
N ARG A 770 -5.85 -1.31 30.10
CA ARG A 770 -6.37 0.04 30.39
C ARG A 770 -5.60 0.68 31.52
N TRP A 771 -5.10 1.88 31.27
CA TRP A 771 -4.46 2.72 32.26
C TRP A 771 -5.40 3.82 32.74
N ASP A 772 -5.64 3.86 34.04
CA ASP A 772 -6.30 4.96 34.73
C ASP A 772 -5.21 5.89 35.27
N ASP A 773 -5.02 7.02 34.58
CA ASP A 773 -3.92 7.94 34.89
C ASP A 773 -4.09 8.62 36.25
N ARG A 774 -5.34 8.96 36.62
CA ARG A 774 -5.65 9.60 37.90
C ARG A 774 -5.30 8.69 39.09
N ASN A 775 -5.62 7.41 38.97
CA ASN A 775 -5.41 6.44 40.04
C ASN A 775 -4.10 5.67 39.90
N SER A 776 -3.33 5.95 38.83
CA SER A 776 -2.09 5.26 38.50
C SER A 776 -2.25 3.73 38.52
N ARG A 777 -3.29 3.25 37.85
CA ARG A 777 -3.67 1.85 37.89
C ARG A 777 -3.80 1.28 36.49
N LEU A 778 -3.09 0.19 36.24
CA LEU A 778 -3.28 -0.67 35.08
C LEU A 778 -4.32 -1.74 35.40
N THR A 779 -5.22 -1.97 34.47
CA THR A 779 -6.19 -3.09 34.49
C THR A 779 -6.21 -3.75 33.13
N HIS A 780 -6.72 -4.98 33.06
CA HIS A 780 -6.93 -5.65 31.78
C HIS A 780 -8.32 -6.28 31.70
N GLU A 781 -8.78 -6.47 30.48
CA GLU A 781 -9.99 -7.17 30.12
C GLU A 781 -9.69 -8.20 29.02
N GLY A 782 -10.37 -9.35 29.07
CA GLY A 782 -10.15 -10.46 28.13
C GLY A 782 -9.20 -11.53 28.65
N ALA A 783 -8.85 -12.47 27.79
CA ALA A 783 -7.93 -13.54 28.12
C ALA A 783 -6.52 -12.97 28.28
N LYS A 784 -5.86 -13.31 29.39
CA LYS A 784 -4.48 -12.88 29.63
C LYS A 784 -3.54 -13.47 28.56
N ALA A 785 -2.86 -12.59 27.81
CA ALA A 785 -1.99 -12.95 26.70
C ALA A 785 -0.50 -13.06 27.11
N TRP A 786 -0.21 -13.14 28.42
CA TRP A 786 1.17 -13.26 28.96
C TRP A 786 1.21 -14.13 30.21
N ASP A 787 2.39 -14.61 30.55
CA ASP A 787 2.69 -15.31 31.79
C ASP A 787 3.11 -14.33 32.89
N GLY A 788 3.01 -14.74 34.17
CA GLY A 788 3.39 -13.89 35.30
C GLY A 788 2.30 -12.94 35.80
N SER A 789 2.61 -12.11 36.81
CA SER A 789 1.70 -11.12 37.35
C SER A 789 1.88 -9.76 36.62
N GLU A 790 0.79 -9.00 36.42
CA GLU A 790 0.86 -7.67 35.85
C GLU A 790 1.77 -6.72 36.63
N LYS A 791 1.76 -6.85 37.94
CA LYS A 791 2.54 -6.01 38.86
C LYS A 791 4.05 -6.18 38.64
N GLU A 792 4.48 -7.36 38.23
CA GLU A 792 5.90 -7.65 37.95
C GLU A 792 6.34 -7.12 36.60
N LEU A 793 5.40 -7.01 35.64
CA LEU A 793 5.67 -6.53 34.27
C LEU A 793 5.49 -5.02 34.13
N LEU A 794 4.74 -4.37 35.03
CA LEU A 794 4.40 -2.96 34.92
C LEU A 794 5.59 -2.06 35.23
N GLU A 795 5.91 -1.20 34.30
CA GLU A 795 6.83 -0.07 34.46
C GLU A 795 6.08 1.24 34.12
N VAL A 796 5.95 2.13 35.08
CA VAL A 796 5.35 3.47 34.87
C VAL A 796 6.48 4.48 34.74
N VAL A 797 6.61 5.08 33.57
CA VAL A 797 7.69 6.01 33.24
C VAL A 797 7.59 7.28 34.11
N GLY A 798 8.70 7.68 34.71
CA GLY A 798 8.76 8.87 35.54
C GLY A 798 8.20 8.70 36.97
N ARG A 799 7.96 7.47 37.39
CA ARG A 799 7.51 7.16 38.79
C ARG A 799 8.37 6.09 39.43
#